data_00edc5d87b6501f4b678ff5a4434455d
#
_entry.id   00edc5d87b6501f4b678ff5a4434455d
#
_cell.length_a   1.000
_cell.length_b   1.000
_cell.length_c   1.000
_cell.angle_alpha   90.00
_cell.angle_beta   90.00
_cell.angle_gamma   90.00
#
_symmetry.space_group_name_H-M   'P 1'
#
loop_
_entity.id
_entity.type
_entity.pdbx_description
1 polymer ?
#
loop_
_entity_poly.entity_id
_entity_poly.type
_entity_poly.pdbx_seq_one_letter_code
_entity_poly.pdbx_strand_id
1 'polypeptide(L)'
;MANKGKYYMTTAIAYTSGKPHIGNTYEIILADAIARYKRAEGYDVYFQTGTDEHGQKIQEKAEAAGISPKEYVDQISGEVKRIWDMVNSSYDNFVRTTDEDHEKCVKKIFKKLYDQGDIYKGSYEGLYCTPCESFWTESQLVDGKCPDCGREVQPAKEEAYFFKMSKYADRLIDYINTHPDFIQPVSRKNEMMNNFLLPGLQDLCVSRTSFSWGIPVDFDPKHVVYVWLDALTNYITKIGYDPDGSSELFKKNWPADLHLIGKDIVRFHTIYWPIFLMALDLPLPKKVFGHPWLLQGGDKMSKSKGNVIYADDMVRLFGVDATRYFVLHEMPFENDGIITWDLVIERFNSDLANILGNLVNRTVSMSNKYFDGIVKCTGATGDADQTAIDADLKAVVTGTRDKVAKKMEGLRVADAITEVFALFRRCNKYIDETTPWVLAKDEAQQDRLAEVLYNLTESITIGASLLHSFLPETAEKIVAQLNTTLRDFDDLDQFGLYESGTKVTDKPEILFGRLKAEDVMPEVEKIQAAQKAEFDAEQAKLAAVEGKAACGCGAGENAADGADLEPMDVEAKEEITFDDFEKLQFQVGEIVKCEAVAKSKKLLCSQVRIGNQTKQIVSGIRKYYSPEEMVGKKVMVLVNLKPAKLAGVLSEGMLLCAEDAEGNLALLTPEKPMPAGAPIE
;
A
#
# COMPACT_ATOMS: atom_id res chain seq x y z
N MET A 1 17.57 19.54 22.39
CA MET A 1 17.64 19.32 20.91
C MET A 1 17.88 20.64 20.18
N ALA A 2 18.78 20.66 19.18
CA ALA A 2 18.95 21.81 18.28
C ALA A 2 17.73 21.91 17.35
N ASN A 3 17.20 23.12 17.12
CA ASN A 3 16.13 23.32 16.12
C ASN A 3 16.70 23.14 14.72
N LYS A 4 16.29 22.08 14.02
CA LYS A 4 16.73 21.74 12.64
C LYS A 4 15.94 22.50 11.55
N GLY A 5 15.02 23.38 11.93
CA GLY A 5 14.17 24.11 11.01
C GLY A 5 12.82 23.42 10.74
N LYS A 6 12.10 23.90 9.73
CA LYS A 6 10.78 23.39 9.37
C LYS A 6 10.86 22.05 8.62
N TYR A 7 9.82 21.24 8.74
CA TYR A 7 9.60 20.06 7.92
C TYR A 7 8.11 19.95 7.59
N TYR A 8 7.72 20.37 6.39
CA TYR A 8 6.35 20.26 5.91
C TYR A 8 6.19 18.99 5.12
N MET A 9 5.29 18.12 5.59
CA MET A 9 4.99 16.87 4.92
C MET A 9 3.49 16.63 4.78
N THR A 10 3.12 15.90 3.73
CA THR A 10 1.72 15.55 3.47
C THR A 10 1.58 14.10 3.07
N THR A 11 0.41 13.50 3.34
CA THR A 11 -0.08 12.34 2.58
C THR A 11 -0.83 12.79 1.33
N ALA A 12 -1.25 11.85 0.49
CA ALA A 12 -2.41 12.07 -0.35
C ALA A 12 -3.64 12.35 0.51
N ILE A 13 -4.63 13.04 -0.04
CA ILE A 13 -5.93 13.19 0.60
C ILE A 13 -6.85 12.06 0.14
N ALA A 14 -7.50 11.38 1.08
CA ALA A 14 -8.27 10.17 0.80
C ALA A 14 -9.55 10.49 -0.01
N TYR A 15 -9.73 9.83 -1.15
CA TYR A 15 -10.94 9.99 -1.97
C TYR A 15 -12.15 9.38 -1.27
N THR A 16 -13.20 10.18 -1.02
CA THR A 16 -14.36 9.80 -0.20
C THR A 16 -15.33 8.85 -0.90
N SER A 17 -14.82 7.92 -1.69
CA SER A 17 -15.66 6.94 -2.39
C SER A 17 -16.06 5.74 -1.52
N GLY A 18 -15.61 5.66 -0.28
CA GLY A 18 -15.97 4.64 0.70
C GLY A 18 -14.99 4.55 1.86
N LYS A 19 -15.27 3.64 2.81
CA LYS A 19 -14.41 3.38 3.97
C LYS A 19 -12.99 2.98 3.52
N PRO A 20 -11.93 3.59 4.08
CA PRO A 20 -10.54 3.24 3.76
C PRO A 20 -10.20 1.84 4.28
N HIS A 21 -9.55 1.03 3.44
CA HIS A 21 -8.99 -0.28 3.84
C HIS A 21 -7.58 -0.13 4.40
N ILE A 22 -7.00 -1.22 4.90
CA ILE A 22 -5.68 -1.21 5.54
C ILE A 22 -4.57 -0.65 4.63
N GLY A 23 -4.66 -0.83 3.31
CA GLY A 23 -3.70 -0.26 2.36
C GLY A 23 -3.74 1.28 2.31
N ASN A 24 -4.92 1.90 2.48
CA ASN A 24 -5.04 3.35 2.64
C ASN A 24 -4.55 3.80 4.03
N THR A 25 -4.85 3.00 5.07
CA THR A 25 -4.40 3.28 6.43
C THR A 25 -2.89 3.12 6.60
N TYR A 26 -2.25 2.27 5.80
CA TYR A 26 -0.80 2.15 5.76
C TYR A 26 -0.13 3.50 5.45
N GLU A 27 -0.64 4.26 4.47
CA GLU A 27 -0.07 5.56 4.09
C GLU A 27 -0.04 6.53 5.29
N ILE A 28 -1.14 6.65 6.04
CA ILE A 28 -1.19 7.55 7.18
C ILE A 28 -0.29 7.09 8.34
N ILE A 29 -0.19 5.78 8.58
CA ILE A 29 0.70 5.21 9.60
C ILE A 29 2.17 5.44 9.21
N LEU A 30 2.53 5.24 7.94
CA LEU A 30 3.86 5.49 7.42
C LEU A 30 4.25 6.98 7.55
N ALA A 31 3.35 7.87 7.17
CA ALA A 31 3.54 9.31 7.31
C ALA A 31 3.71 9.74 8.77
N ASP A 32 2.88 9.19 9.67
CA ASP A 32 2.97 9.46 11.10
C ASP A 32 4.32 9.01 11.70
N ALA A 33 4.78 7.81 11.33
CA ALA A 33 6.09 7.32 11.77
C ALA A 33 7.23 8.26 11.34
N ILE A 34 7.19 8.77 10.10
CA ILE A 34 8.17 9.74 9.59
C ILE A 34 8.02 11.08 10.33
N ALA A 35 6.79 11.58 10.54
CA ALA A 35 6.55 12.83 11.26
C ALA A 35 7.07 12.79 12.70
N ARG A 36 6.74 11.71 13.45
CA ARG A 36 7.24 11.50 14.82
C ARG A 36 8.77 11.42 14.85
N TYR A 37 9.36 10.70 13.91
CA TYR A 37 10.81 10.60 13.81
C TYR A 37 11.46 11.97 13.55
N LYS A 38 10.92 12.77 12.61
CA LYS A 38 11.41 14.11 12.33
C LYS A 38 11.25 15.06 13.51
N ARG A 39 10.15 14.96 14.27
CA ARG A 39 9.98 15.69 15.54
C ARG A 39 11.03 15.27 16.57
N ALA A 40 11.31 13.95 16.70
CA ALA A 40 12.35 13.45 17.58
C ALA A 40 13.76 13.93 17.18
N GLU A 41 14.02 14.11 15.89
CA GLU A 41 15.27 14.72 15.39
C GLU A 41 15.39 16.23 15.66
N GLY A 42 14.33 16.92 16.11
CA GLY A 42 14.29 18.35 16.38
C GLY A 42 13.77 19.24 15.26
N TYR A 43 13.09 18.69 14.25
CA TYR A 43 12.38 19.49 13.25
C TYR A 43 11.06 20.02 13.77
N ASP A 44 10.71 21.25 13.35
CA ASP A 44 9.36 21.81 13.49
C ASP A 44 8.48 21.25 12.36
N VAL A 45 7.83 20.13 12.64
CA VAL A 45 7.06 19.35 11.66
C VAL A 45 5.64 19.91 11.55
N TYR A 46 5.20 20.16 10.32
CA TYR A 46 3.78 20.35 9.98
C TYR A 46 3.33 19.22 9.09
N PHE A 47 2.46 18.38 9.60
CA PHE A 47 1.95 17.17 8.94
C PHE A 47 0.48 17.35 8.54
N GLN A 48 0.21 17.37 7.22
CA GLN A 48 -1.13 17.54 6.67
C GLN A 48 -1.63 16.27 5.99
N THR A 49 -2.88 15.93 6.24
CA THR A 49 -3.66 14.88 5.58
C THR A 49 -5.09 15.37 5.34
N GLY A 50 -5.99 14.53 4.79
CA GLY A 50 -7.38 14.93 4.64
C GLY A 50 -8.16 14.08 3.65
N THR A 51 -9.22 14.67 3.10
CA THR A 51 -10.14 14.03 2.17
C THR A 51 -10.37 14.83 0.90
N ASP A 52 -10.39 14.12 -0.23
CA ASP A 52 -10.83 14.59 -1.53
C ASP A 52 -12.31 14.23 -1.72
N GLU A 53 -13.16 15.23 -1.93
CA GLU A 53 -14.60 15.11 -1.75
C GLU A 53 -15.44 15.47 -2.98
N HIS A 54 -14.83 15.90 -4.08
CA HIS A 54 -15.52 16.27 -5.31
C HIS A 54 -15.42 15.18 -6.39
N GLY A 55 -16.24 15.29 -7.43
CA GLY A 55 -16.18 14.45 -8.62
C GLY A 55 -17.45 13.66 -8.91
N GLN A 56 -17.50 13.13 -10.14
CA GLN A 56 -18.66 12.41 -10.67
C GLN A 56 -19.01 11.18 -9.83
N LYS A 57 -18.01 10.38 -9.46
CA LYS A 57 -18.20 9.14 -8.70
C LYS A 57 -18.82 9.38 -7.31
N ILE A 58 -18.50 10.52 -6.69
CA ILE A 58 -19.11 10.91 -5.41
C ILE A 58 -20.57 11.26 -5.60
N GLN A 59 -20.87 12.06 -6.64
CA GLN A 59 -22.26 12.41 -6.98
C GLN A 59 -23.10 11.15 -7.22
N GLU A 60 -22.63 10.23 -8.05
CA GLU A 60 -23.32 8.97 -8.35
C GLU A 60 -23.58 8.12 -7.09
N LYS A 61 -22.59 8.05 -6.17
CA LYS A 61 -22.76 7.31 -4.92
C LYS A 61 -23.73 7.96 -3.94
N ALA A 62 -23.75 9.28 -3.86
CA ALA A 62 -24.70 10.02 -3.06
C ALA A 62 -26.14 9.84 -3.60
N GLU A 63 -26.31 9.91 -4.92
CA GLU A 63 -27.59 9.66 -5.60
C GLU A 63 -28.09 8.23 -5.34
N ALA A 64 -27.19 7.22 -5.45
CA ALA A 64 -27.51 5.82 -5.13
C ALA A 64 -27.89 5.62 -3.66
N ALA A 65 -27.29 6.40 -2.75
CA ALA A 65 -27.64 6.39 -1.33
C ALA A 65 -28.90 7.21 -0.99
N GLY A 66 -29.43 8.00 -1.94
CA GLY A 66 -30.61 8.84 -1.73
C GLY A 66 -30.37 10.05 -0.83
N ILE A 67 -29.14 10.53 -0.73
CA ILE A 67 -28.73 11.69 0.10
C ILE A 67 -27.98 12.72 -0.75
N SER A 68 -27.76 13.91 -0.22
CA SER A 68 -26.97 14.92 -0.93
C SER A 68 -25.48 14.53 -0.98
N PRO A 69 -24.73 14.96 -2.02
CA PRO A 69 -23.28 14.72 -2.08
C PRO A 69 -22.55 15.26 -0.84
N LYS A 70 -22.96 16.43 -0.32
CA LYS A 70 -22.35 17.00 0.89
C LYS A 70 -22.56 16.11 2.12
N GLU A 71 -23.76 15.60 2.30
CA GLU A 71 -24.07 14.69 3.41
C GLU A 71 -23.29 13.38 3.27
N TYR A 72 -23.18 12.84 2.06
CA TYR A 72 -22.40 11.64 1.78
C TYR A 72 -20.92 11.83 2.15
N VAL A 73 -20.28 12.92 1.69
CA VAL A 73 -18.86 13.15 2.00
C VAL A 73 -18.63 13.50 3.48
N ASP A 74 -19.59 14.14 4.15
CA ASP A 74 -19.49 14.38 5.59
C ASP A 74 -19.43 13.08 6.39
N GLN A 75 -20.23 12.07 6.01
CA GLN A 75 -20.20 10.74 6.64
C GLN A 75 -18.85 10.03 6.38
N ILE A 76 -18.42 9.96 5.12
CA ILE A 76 -17.20 9.26 4.76
C ILE A 76 -15.95 9.96 5.30
N SER A 77 -15.87 11.29 5.22
CA SER A 77 -14.77 12.07 5.80
C SER A 77 -14.66 11.89 7.31
N GLY A 78 -15.82 11.87 8.00
CA GLY A 78 -15.88 11.56 9.43
C GLY A 78 -15.33 10.17 9.74
N GLU A 79 -15.64 9.17 8.92
CA GLU A 79 -15.12 7.80 9.09
C GLU A 79 -13.61 7.72 8.79
N VAL A 80 -13.13 8.40 7.74
CA VAL A 80 -11.68 8.50 7.46
C VAL A 80 -10.94 9.10 8.66
N LYS A 81 -11.43 10.24 9.16
CA LYS A 81 -10.83 10.91 10.31
C LYS A 81 -10.82 10.01 11.55
N ARG A 82 -11.92 9.33 11.83
CA ARG A 82 -12.03 8.37 12.94
C ARG A 82 -10.96 7.26 12.84
N ILE A 83 -10.71 6.73 11.63
CA ILE A 83 -9.71 5.68 11.43
C ILE A 83 -8.30 6.26 11.62
N TRP A 84 -8.01 7.47 11.11
CA TRP A 84 -6.70 8.14 11.31
C TRP A 84 -6.41 8.41 12.80
N ASP A 85 -7.43 8.87 13.55
CA ASP A 85 -7.32 9.08 14.99
C ASP A 85 -7.15 7.74 15.74
N MET A 86 -7.87 6.69 15.33
CA MET A 86 -7.80 5.36 15.95
C MET A 86 -6.42 4.72 15.83
N VAL A 87 -5.70 4.91 14.72
CA VAL A 87 -4.33 4.40 14.56
C VAL A 87 -3.26 5.30 15.16
N ASN A 88 -3.67 6.26 16.00
CA ASN A 88 -2.81 7.20 16.73
C ASN A 88 -1.93 8.05 15.79
N SER A 89 -2.53 8.58 14.71
CA SER A 89 -1.82 9.49 13.81
C SER A 89 -1.74 10.90 14.39
N SER A 90 -0.55 11.52 14.31
CA SER A 90 -0.23 12.81 14.90
C SER A 90 -0.21 13.96 13.87
N TYR A 91 -1.13 13.92 12.90
CA TYR A 91 -1.26 14.99 11.92
C TYR A 91 -1.66 16.32 12.60
N ASP A 92 -1.15 17.43 12.04
CA ASP A 92 -1.45 18.79 12.54
C ASP A 92 -2.69 19.37 11.86
N ASN A 93 -3.01 18.93 10.63
CA ASN A 93 -4.14 19.44 9.87
C ASN A 93 -4.84 18.31 9.09
N PHE A 94 -6.17 18.24 9.25
CA PHE A 94 -7.04 17.37 8.45
C PHE A 94 -7.87 18.26 7.54
N VAL A 95 -7.58 18.24 6.24
CA VAL A 95 -8.19 19.12 5.25
C VAL A 95 -9.32 18.43 4.49
N ARG A 96 -10.26 19.23 4.03
CA ARG A 96 -11.36 18.80 3.17
C ARG A 96 -11.42 19.67 1.94
N THR A 97 -11.58 19.11 0.76
CA THR A 97 -11.70 19.92 -0.46
C THR A 97 -13.02 20.68 -0.53
N THR A 98 -14.01 20.32 0.29
CA THR A 98 -15.26 21.08 0.50
C THR A 98 -15.14 22.21 1.53
N ASP A 99 -13.96 22.48 2.09
CA ASP A 99 -13.75 23.63 2.95
C ASP A 99 -13.82 24.93 2.14
N GLU A 100 -14.57 25.91 2.64
CA GLU A 100 -14.87 27.14 1.93
C GLU A 100 -13.64 27.97 1.55
N ASP A 101 -12.61 27.97 2.42
CA ASP A 101 -11.34 28.66 2.16
C ASP A 101 -10.55 28.01 1.01
N HIS A 102 -10.61 26.68 0.92
CA HIS A 102 -10.01 25.93 -0.15
C HIS A 102 -10.73 26.22 -1.49
N GLU A 103 -12.05 26.07 -1.53
CA GLU A 103 -12.83 26.34 -2.75
C GLU A 103 -12.62 27.76 -3.30
N LYS A 104 -12.62 28.76 -2.41
CA LYS A 104 -12.37 30.18 -2.77
C LYS A 104 -10.98 30.34 -3.40
N CYS A 105 -9.97 29.71 -2.82
CA CYS A 105 -8.62 29.80 -3.33
C CYS A 105 -8.45 29.07 -4.67
N VAL A 106 -9.05 27.89 -4.85
CA VAL A 106 -9.04 27.14 -6.12
C VAL A 106 -9.65 27.98 -7.25
N LYS A 107 -10.77 28.67 -7.01
CA LYS A 107 -11.37 29.59 -7.99
C LYS A 107 -10.42 30.71 -8.41
N LYS A 108 -9.72 31.33 -7.46
CA LYS A 108 -8.69 32.32 -7.75
C LYS A 108 -7.52 31.76 -8.55
N ILE A 109 -7.06 30.54 -8.19
CA ILE A 109 -6.00 29.83 -8.92
C ILE A 109 -6.42 29.58 -10.36
N PHE A 110 -7.61 29.03 -10.58
CA PHE A 110 -8.16 28.76 -11.91
C PHE A 110 -8.24 30.06 -12.74
N LYS A 111 -8.78 31.12 -12.14
CA LYS A 111 -8.89 32.44 -12.79
C LYS A 111 -7.51 33.01 -13.17
N LYS A 112 -6.52 32.94 -12.27
CA LYS A 112 -5.14 33.39 -12.53
C LYS A 112 -4.53 32.63 -13.72
N LEU A 113 -4.64 31.29 -13.72
CA LEU A 113 -4.13 30.45 -14.81
C LEU A 113 -4.83 30.72 -16.15
N TYR A 114 -6.11 31.04 -16.11
CA TYR A 114 -6.88 31.45 -17.29
C TYR A 114 -6.43 32.83 -17.79
N ASP A 115 -6.32 33.83 -16.93
CA ASP A 115 -5.96 35.21 -17.31
C ASP A 115 -4.53 35.30 -17.87
N GLN A 116 -3.63 34.46 -17.42
CA GLN A 116 -2.25 34.37 -17.98
C GLN A 116 -2.16 33.52 -19.25
N GLY A 117 -3.28 32.91 -19.68
CA GLY A 117 -3.39 32.13 -20.93
C GLY A 117 -2.80 30.72 -20.84
N ASP A 118 -2.58 30.18 -19.64
CA ASP A 118 -2.20 28.77 -19.41
C ASP A 118 -3.43 27.85 -19.44
N ILE A 119 -4.60 28.38 -19.13
CA ILE A 119 -5.88 27.70 -19.34
C ILE A 119 -6.61 28.36 -20.55
N TYR A 120 -7.17 27.53 -21.42
CA TYR A 120 -7.95 27.98 -22.58
C TYR A 120 -9.19 27.09 -22.79
N LYS A 121 -10.22 27.62 -23.42
CA LYS A 121 -11.45 26.90 -23.71
C LYS A 121 -11.34 26.13 -25.03
N GLY A 122 -11.78 24.88 -25.03
CA GLY A 122 -11.74 24.01 -26.20
C GLY A 122 -12.86 22.96 -26.16
N SER A 123 -12.80 21.99 -27.05
CA SER A 123 -13.70 20.83 -27.05
C SER A 123 -12.87 19.58 -26.84
N TYR A 124 -13.25 18.77 -25.87
CA TYR A 124 -12.68 17.43 -25.66
C TYR A 124 -13.50 16.41 -26.47
N GLU A 125 -12.78 15.55 -27.16
CA GLU A 125 -13.32 14.34 -27.77
C GLU A 125 -12.32 13.22 -27.55
N GLY A 126 -12.68 12.20 -26.76
CA GLY A 126 -11.78 11.10 -26.39
C GLY A 126 -12.45 10.09 -25.47
N LEU A 127 -11.66 9.34 -24.76
CA LEU A 127 -12.11 8.25 -23.90
C LEU A 127 -11.89 8.61 -22.41
N TYR A 128 -12.90 8.39 -21.59
CA TYR A 128 -12.90 8.75 -20.17
C TYR A 128 -13.10 7.52 -19.29
N CYS A 129 -12.26 7.37 -18.28
CA CYS A 129 -12.40 6.36 -17.23
C CYS A 129 -13.04 7.01 -15.99
N THR A 130 -14.33 6.77 -15.74
CA THR A 130 -15.02 7.31 -14.57
C THR A 130 -14.41 6.87 -13.24
N PRO A 131 -13.98 5.57 -13.05
CA PRO A 131 -13.38 5.16 -11.78
C PRO A 131 -12.05 5.82 -11.43
N CYS A 132 -11.24 6.19 -12.43
CA CYS A 132 -9.96 6.88 -12.25
C CYS A 132 -10.06 8.38 -12.46
N GLU A 133 -11.22 8.85 -12.95
CA GLU A 133 -11.45 10.23 -13.36
C GLU A 133 -10.34 10.73 -14.31
N SER A 134 -9.96 9.90 -15.28
CA SER A 134 -8.85 10.15 -16.20
C SER A 134 -9.26 10.06 -17.65
N PHE A 135 -8.72 10.95 -18.47
CA PHE A 135 -8.89 10.96 -19.90
C PHE A 135 -7.77 10.18 -20.61
N TRP A 136 -8.14 9.48 -21.67
CA TRP A 136 -7.25 8.64 -22.45
C TRP A 136 -7.47 8.84 -23.95
N THR A 137 -6.40 8.74 -24.72
CA THR A 137 -6.48 8.54 -26.17
C THR A 137 -6.53 7.05 -26.48
N GLU A 138 -7.04 6.66 -27.64
CA GLU A 138 -7.06 5.24 -28.05
C GLU A 138 -5.68 4.60 -28.00
N SER A 139 -4.62 5.35 -28.35
CA SER A 139 -3.24 4.86 -28.33
C SER A 139 -2.66 4.62 -26.93
N GLN A 140 -3.30 5.18 -25.90
CA GLN A 140 -2.86 5.02 -24.50
C GLN A 140 -3.57 3.88 -23.79
N LEU A 141 -4.63 3.32 -24.38
CA LEU A 141 -5.35 2.20 -23.80
C LEU A 141 -4.53 0.91 -23.88
N VAL A 142 -4.69 0.06 -22.88
CA VAL A 142 -4.17 -1.30 -22.86
C VAL A 142 -5.36 -2.25 -23.10
N ASP A 143 -5.35 -2.98 -24.20
CA ASP A 143 -6.45 -3.86 -24.64
C ASP A 143 -7.82 -3.17 -24.69
N GLY A 144 -7.84 -1.89 -25.11
CA GLY A 144 -9.07 -1.08 -25.17
C GLY A 144 -9.57 -0.57 -23.81
N LYS A 145 -8.82 -0.77 -22.73
CA LYS A 145 -9.18 -0.43 -21.34
C LYS A 145 -8.26 0.62 -20.74
N CYS A 146 -8.71 1.21 -19.65
CA CYS A 146 -7.92 2.16 -18.86
C CYS A 146 -6.61 1.54 -18.39
N PRO A 147 -5.44 2.10 -18.69
CA PRO A 147 -4.15 1.55 -18.28
C PRO A 147 -3.92 1.60 -16.76
N ASP A 148 -4.61 2.51 -16.04
CA ASP A 148 -4.43 2.65 -14.59
C ASP A 148 -5.22 1.61 -13.79
N CYS A 149 -6.44 1.24 -14.23
CA CYS A 149 -7.31 0.36 -13.44
C CYS A 149 -7.85 -0.86 -14.20
N GLY A 150 -7.56 -1.00 -15.50
CA GLY A 150 -8.01 -2.12 -16.33
C GLY A 150 -9.50 -2.13 -16.67
N ARG A 151 -10.27 -1.10 -16.29
CA ARG A 151 -11.72 -1.01 -16.55
C ARG A 151 -12.00 -0.38 -17.91
N GLU A 152 -13.22 -0.58 -18.40
CA GLU A 152 -13.70 0.00 -19.63
C GLU A 152 -13.73 1.53 -19.56
N VAL A 153 -13.44 2.17 -20.69
CA VAL A 153 -13.51 3.62 -20.88
C VAL A 153 -14.71 3.96 -21.76
N GLN A 154 -15.30 5.13 -21.56
CA GLN A 154 -16.46 5.59 -22.32
C GLN A 154 -16.10 6.78 -23.21
N PRO A 155 -16.64 6.87 -24.43
CA PRO A 155 -16.49 8.06 -25.25
C PRO A 155 -17.06 9.29 -24.53
N ALA A 156 -16.26 10.35 -24.47
CA ALA A 156 -16.67 11.63 -23.91
C ALA A 156 -16.41 12.74 -24.91
N LYS A 157 -17.44 13.54 -25.16
CA LYS A 157 -17.36 14.73 -25.98
C LYS A 157 -18.05 15.88 -25.28
N GLU A 158 -17.26 16.84 -24.80
CA GLU A 158 -17.78 17.99 -24.07
C GLU A 158 -16.94 19.24 -24.31
N GLU A 159 -17.55 20.42 -24.17
CA GLU A 159 -16.81 21.66 -24.03
C GLU A 159 -16.08 21.67 -22.70
N ALA A 160 -14.81 22.01 -22.71
CA ALA A 160 -13.98 21.99 -21.51
C ALA A 160 -12.90 23.07 -21.55
N TYR A 161 -12.33 23.35 -20.39
CA TYR A 161 -11.11 24.13 -20.27
C TYR A 161 -9.90 23.19 -20.21
N PHE A 162 -8.83 23.60 -20.92
CA PHE A 162 -7.59 22.86 -21.02
C PHE A 162 -6.44 23.67 -20.43
N PHE A 163 -5.57 22.99 -19.69
CA PHE A 163 -4.32 23.54 -19.19
C PHE A 163 -3.16 23.10 -20.08
N LYS A 164 -2.30 24.06 -20.47
CA LYS A 164 -1.14 23.86 -21.35
C LYS A 164 0.01 23.13 -20.66
N MET A 165 -0.15 21.81 -20.45
CA MET A 165 0.88 20.97 -19.85
C MET A 165 2.18 20.96 -20.66
N SER A 166 2.04 20.91 -22.00
CA SER A 166 3.13 20.85 -22.96
C SER A 166 4.11 22.03 -22.82
N LYS A 167 3.62 23.21 -22.46
CA LYS A 167 4.43 24.43 -22.23
C LYS A 167 5.52 24.25 -21.16
N TYR A 168 5.30 23.36 -20.19
CA TYR A 168 6.16 23.19 -19.01
C TYR A 168 6.95 21.88 -19.03
N ALA A 169 6.73 21.00 -20.02
CA ALA A 169 7.31 19.67 -20.08
C ALA A 169 8.84 19.66 -20.00
N ASP A 170 9.51 20.44 -20.84
CA ASP A 170 10.97 20.51 -20.89
C ASP A 170 11.56 21.03 -19.56
N ARG A 171 10.92 22.05 -18.96
CA ARG A 171 11.34 22.59 -17.66
C ARG A 171 11.22 21.55 -16.53
N LEU A 172 10.18 20.71 -16.57
CA LEU A 172 10.01 19.63 -15.61
C LEU A 172 11.04 18.51 -15.83
N ILE A 173 11.31 18.12 -17.07
CA ILE A 173 12.35 17.14 -17.41
C ILE A 173 13.71 17.59 -16.89
N ASP A 174 14.09 18.85 -17.12
CA ASP A 174 15.34 19.44 -16.63
C ASP A 174 15.38 19.44 -15.11
N TYR A 175 14.27 19.77 -14.44
CA TYR A 175 14.19 19.74 -12.98
C TYR A 175 14.40 18.32 -12.44
N ILE A 176 13.72 17.32 -12.98
CA ILE A 176 13.86 15.92 -12.55
C ILE A 176 15.28 15.39 -12.77
N ASN A 177 15.94 15.81 -13.85
CA ASN A 177 17.32 15.39 -14.14
C ASN A 177 18.35 16.05 -13.21
N THR A 178 18.10 17.27 -12.79
CA THR A 178 19.00 18.02 -11.88
C THR A 178 18.71 17.77 -10.40
N HIS A 179 17.56 17.17 -10.07
CA HIS A 179 17.14 16.83 -8.70
C HIS A 179 16.86 15.32 -8.57
N PRO A 180 17.92 14.48 -8.48
CA PRO A 180 17.78 13.02 -8.53
C PRO A 180 16.91 12.43 -7.42
N ASP A 181 16.79 13.14 -6.28
CA ASP A 181 15.99 12.71 -5.12
C ASP A 181 14.54 13.18 -5.15
N PHE A 182 14.14 13.96 -6.17
CA PHE A 182 12.81 14.53 -6.26
C PHE A 182 11.72 13.44 -6.31
N ILE A 183 11.91 12.37 -7.09
CA ILE A 183 10.97 11.25 -7.22
C ILE A 183 11.61 9.99 -6.65
N GLN A 184 10.99 9.41 -5.63
CA GLN A 184 11.42 8.17 -4.99
C GLN A 184 10.26 7.15 -4.95
N PRO A 185 10.54 5.84 -5.10
CA PRO A 185 11.80 5.22 -5.53
C PRO A 185 12.22 5.60 -6.96
N VAL A 186 13.46 5.29 -7.32
CA VAL A 186 14.01 5.60 -8.65
C VAL A 186 13.24 4.91 -9.79
N SER A 187 12.66 3.73 -9.53
CA SER A 187 11.78 3.05 -10.50
C SER A 187 10.60 3.92 -10.91
N ARG A 188 10.00 4.67 -9.98
CA ARG A 188 8.89 5.59 -10.25
C ARG A 188 9.34 6.78 -11.08
N LYS A 189 10.55 7.32 -10.81
CA LYS A 189 11.16 8.34 -11.67
C LYS A 189 11.28 7.84 -13.11
N ASN A 190 11.83 6.65 -13.29
CA ASN A 190 12.04 6.06 -14.63
C ASN A 190 10.71 5.82 -15.35
N GLU A 191 9.70 5.35 -14.65
CA GLU A 191 8.35 5.16 -15.17
C GLU A 191 7.75 6.48 -15.68
N MET A 192 7.79 7.54 -14.87
CA MET A 192 7.26 8.86 -15.24
C MET A 192 8.00 9.48 -16.42
N MET A 193 9.33 9.37 -16.43
CA MET A 193 10.15 9.88 -17.52
C MET A 193 9.85 9.14 -18.85
N ASN A 194 9.90 7.80 -18.83
CA ASN A 194 9.84 7.02 -20.05
C ASN A 194 8.42 6.91 -20.64
N ASN A 195 7.40 6.79 -19.76
CA ASN A 195 6.05 6.51 -20.22
C ASN A 195 5.23 7.78 -20.49
N PHE A 196 5.60 8.92 -19.87
CA PHE A 196 4.77 10.12 -19.94
C PHE A 196 5.54 11.36 -20.44
N LEU A 197 6.71 11.65 -19.88
CA LEU A 197 7.41 12.92 -20.18
C LEU A 197 8.16 12.88 -21.51
N LEU A 198 8.97 11.86 -21.76
CA LEU A 198 9.76 11.75 -23.01
C LEU A 198 8.90 11.53 -24.26
N PRO A 199 7.76 10.82 -24.22
CA PRO A 199 6.84 10.76 -25.37
C PRO A 199 6.15 12.10 -25.68
N GLY A 200 6.17 13.06 -24.76
CA GLY A 200 5.53 14.36 -24.87
C GLY A 200 4.18 14.44 -24.13
N LEU A 201 3.95 15.56 -23.45
CA LEU A 201 2.72 15.80 -22.70
C LEU A 201 1.67 16.44 -23.61
N GLN A 202 0.43 15.96 -23.49
CA GLN A 202 -0.75 16.63 -24.04
C GLN A 202 -1.32 17.60 -23.02
N ASP A 203 -2.08 18.59 -23.48
CA ASP A 203 -2.76 19.54 -22.63
C ASP A 203 -3.85 18.83 -21.82
N LEU A 204 -3.98 19.20 -20.55
CA LEU A 204 -4.85 18.54 -19.59
C LEU A 204 -6.23 19.21 -19.57
N CYS A 205 -7.29 18.42 -19.71
CA CYS A 205 -8.64 18.90 -19.44
C CYS A 205 -8.80 19.22 -17.94
N VAL A 206 -9.14 20.46 -17.61
CA VAL A 206 -9.22 20.95 -16.21
C VAL A 206 -10.61 21.42 -15.79
N SER A 207 -11.63 21.12 -16.58
CA SER A 207 -13.03 21.35 -16.20
C SER A 207 -13.95 20.29 -16.76
N ARG A 208 -15.14 20.15 -16.15
CA ARG A 208 -16.18 19.22 -16.57
C ARG A 208 -17.55 19.91 -16.59
N THR A 209 -18.43 19.42 -17.47
CA THR A 209 -19.84 19.86 -17.57
C THR A 209 -20.83 18.71 -17.39
N SER A 210 -20.34 17.47 -17.33
CA SER A 210 -21.17 16.26 -17.25
C SER A 210 -21.75 15.98 -15.86
N PHE A 211 -21.26 16.65 -14.81
CA PHE A 211 -21.77 16.58 -13.44
C PHE A 211 -21.63 17.94 -12.75
N SER A 212 -22.29 18.12 -11.60
CA SER A 212 -22.35 19.40 -10.88
C SER A 212 -21.65 19.42 -9.53
N TRP A 213 -21.29 18.25 -8.98
CA TRP A 213 -20.62 18.16 -7.68
C TRP A 213 -19.11 18.43 -7.81
N GLY A 214 -18.73 19.68 -7.64
CA GLY A 214 -17.38 20.20 -7.75
C GLY A 214 -17.35 21.71 -7.57
N ILE A 215 -16.17 22.32 -7.61
CA ILE A 215 -15.98 23.75 -7.48
C ILE A 215 -16.38 24.44 -8.80
N PRO A 216 -17.42 25.30 -8.83
CA PRO A 216 -17.82 25.96 -10.07
C PRO A 216 -16.77 26.99 -10.51
N VAL A 217 -16.57 27.10 -11.84
CA VAL A 217 -15.75 28.16 -12.44
C VAL A 217 -16.54 29.48 -12.39
N ASP A 218 -16.06 30.46 -11.62
CA ASP A 218 -16.83 31.69 -11.32
C ASP A 218 -17.32 32.45 -12.56
N PHE A 219 -16.50 32.51 -13.61
CA PHE A 219 -16.86 33.24 -14.87
C PHE A 219 -17.57 32.37 -15.92
N ASP A 220 -17.70 31.05 -15.66
CA ASP A 220 -18.46 30.11 -16.49
C ASP A 220 -19.06 28.98 -15.63
N PRO A 221 -20.14 29.24 -14.86
CA PRO A 221 -20.70 28.33 -13.87
C PRO A 221 -21.25 27.01 -14.41
N LYS A 222 -21.28 26.82 -15.73
CA LYS A 222 -21.63 25.54 -16.35
C LYS A 222 -20.53 24.49 -16.16
N HIS A 223 -19.29 24.95 -15.87
CA HIS A 223 -18.13 24.11 -15.67
C HIS A 223 -17.82 24.00 -14.18
N VAL A 224 -17.47 22.81 -13.75
CA VAL A 224 -16.81 22.56 -12.46
C VAL A 224 -15.33 22.28 -12.69
N VAL A 225 -14.49 22.70 -11.75
CA VAL A 225 -13.06 22.47 -11.79
C VAL A 225 -12.79 20.96 -11.75
N TYR A 226 -11.86 20.51 -12.56
CA TYR A 226 -11.44 19.11 -12.61
C TYR A 226 -10.79 18.67 -11.30
N VAL A 227 -11.16 17.48 -10.83
CA VAL A 227 -10.80 16.96 -9.52
C VAL A 227 -9.31 17.03 -9.20
N TRP A 228 -8.42 16.79 -10.15
CA TRP A 228 -6.98 16.83 -9.89
C TRP A 228 -6.41 18.23 -9.73
N LEU A 229 -6.97 19.26 -10.36
CA LEU A 229 -6.58 20.65 -10.10
C LEU A 229 -7.09 21.08 -8.72
N ASP A 230 -8.29 20.67 -8.36
CA ASP A 230 -8.88 20.86 -7.03
C ASP A 230 -8.04 20.12 -5.97
N ALA A 231 -7.95 18.80 -6.05
CA ALA A 231 -7.29 17.96 -5.05
C ALA A 231 -5.83 18.35 -4.80
N LEU A 232 -5.02 18.54 -5.86
CA LEU A 232 -3.59 18.82 -5.71
C LEU A 232 -3.30 20.19 -5.07
N THR A 233 -4.16 21.18 -5.29
CA THR A 233 -3.97 22.51 -4.71
C THR A 233 -4.20 22.57 -3.20
N ASN A 234 -4.82 21.53 -2.58
CA ASN A 234 -4.96 21.47 -1.12
C ASN A 234 -3.64 21.67 -0.38
N TYR A 235 -2.54 21.18 -0.95
CA TYR A 235 -1.20 21.22 -0.34
C TYR A 235 -0.69 22.64 -0.11
N ILE A 236 -1.22 23.63 -0.82
CA ILE A 236 -0.87 25.03 -0.65
C ILE A 236 -2.02 25.86 -0.06
N THR A 237 -3.27 25.60 -0.49
CA THR A 237 -4.42 26.39 -0.03
C THR A 237 -4.63 26.27 1.46
N LYS A 238 -4.49 25.05 1.99
CA LYS A 238 -4.76 24.75 3.41
C LYS A 238 -3.64 25.20 4.37
N ILE A 239 -2.50 25.62 3.86
CA ILE A 239 -1.48 26.34 4.62
C ILE A 239 -1.50 27.85 4.33
N GLY A 240 -2.52 28.31 3.59
CA GLY A 240 -2.82 29.72 3.38
C GLY A 240 -2.14 30.38 2.19
N TYR A 241 -1.88 29.63 1.10
CA TYR A 241 -1.59 30.23 -0.20
C TYR A 241 -2.81 31.00 -0.70
N ASP A 242 -2.59 32.18 -1.19
CA ASP A 242 -3.59 32.98 -1.92
C ASP A 242 -2.87 33.76 -3.03
N PRO A 243 -3.36 33.75 -4.28
CA PRO A 243 -2.78 34.53 -5.38
C PRO A 243 -2.65 36.02 -5.08
N ASP A 244 -3.52 36.58 -4.23
CA ASP A 244 -3.55 38.01 -3.86
C ASP A 244 -2.67 38.32 -2.64
N GLY A 245 -2.15 37.32 -1.93
CA GLY A 245 -1.26 37.50 -0.77
C GLY A 245 -1.35 36.34 0.21
N SER A 246 -0.29 35.54 0.26
CA SER A 246 -0.22 34.32 1.09
C SER A 246 0.05 34.60 2.57
N SER A 247 -0.43 33.71 3.43
CA SER A 247 -0.28 33.75 4.88
C SER A 247 1.16 33.52 5.35
N GLU A 248 1.45 33.83 6.62
CA GLU A 248 2.74 33.52 7.24
C GLU A 248 2.95 31.99 7.38
N LEU A 249 1.89 31.21 7.55
CA LEU A 249 1.97 29.75 7.62
C LEU A 249 2.48 29.17 6.27
N PHE A 250 1.97 29.69 5.14
CA PHE A 250 2.47 29.32 3.82
C PHE A 250 3.95 29.69 3.65
N LYS A 251 4.31 30.92 3.95
CA LYS A 251 5.69 31.42 3.83
C LYS A 251 6.68 30.61 4.69
N LYS A 252 6.24 30.17 5.88
CA LYS A 252 7.04 29.32 6.76
C LYS A 252 7.21 27.92 6.20
N ASN A 253 6.15 27.28 5.72
CA ASN A 253 6.14 25.84 5.44
C ASN A 253 6.43 25.48 3.99
N TRP A 254 6.01 26.32 3.01
CA TRP A 254 6.26 26.00 1.61
C TRP A 254 7.71 26.28 1.19
N PRO A 255 8.37 25.47 0.34
CA PRO A 255 7.88 24.24 -0.28
C PRO A 255 7.83 23.06 0.69
N ALA A 256 6.98 22.07 0.37
CA ALA A 256 6.92 20.83 1.11
C ALA A 256 8.25 20.07 1.06
N ASP A 257 8.64 19.47 2.18
CA ASP A 257 9.83 18.63 2.27
C ASP A 257 9.55 17.21 1.76
N LEU A 258 8.30 16.74 1.94
CA LEU A 258 7.88 15.43 1.49
C LEU A 258 6.39 15.40 1.14
N HIS A 259 6.05 14.93 -0.08
CA HIS A 259 4.74 14.38 -0.40
C HIS A 259 4.84 12.85 -0.38
N LEU A 260 4.13 12.21 0.54
CA LEU A 260 4.03 10.76 0.65
C LEU A 260 2.71 10.32 0.04
N ILE A 261 2.74 9.45 -0.96
CA ILE A 261 1.56 9.10 -1.75
C ILE A 261 1.62 7.64 -2.20
N GLY A 262 0.47 7.05 -2.56
CA GLY A 262 0.43 5.74 -3.19
C GLY A 262 1.05 5.76 -4.60
N LYS A 263 1.65 4.65 -5.01
CA LYS A 263 2.29 4.51 -6.34
C LYS A 263 1.33 4.73 -7.52
N ASP A 264 0.03 4.52 -7.32
CA ASP A 264 -1.03 4.69 -8.31
C ASP A 264 -1.29 6.15 -8.70
N ILE A 265 -0.92 7.09 -7.85
CA ILE A 265 -1.11 8.53 -8.09
C ILE A 265 0.20 9.31 -8.26
N VAL A 266 1.31 8.61 -8.46
CA VAL A 266 2.64 9.24 -8.69
C VAL A 266 2.61 10.17 -9.88
N ARG A 267 1.92 9.82 -10.99
CA ARG A 267 1.81 10.67 -12.18
C ARG A 267 1.24 12.05 -11.86
N PHE A 268 0.20 12.11 -11.05
CA PHE A 268 -0.46 13.37 -10.70
C PHE A 268 0.42 14.25 -9.82
N HIS A 269 1.19 13.65 -8.90
CA HIS A 269 2.06 14.37 -7.96
C HIS A 269 3.44 14.73 -8.51
N THR A 270 3.89 14.05 -9.57
CA THR A 270 5.23 14.27 -10.14
C THR A 270 5.21 14.91 -11.53
N ILE A 271 4.04 14.97 -12.17
CA ILE A 271 3.85 15.63 -13.46
C ILE A 271 2.85 16.79 -13.33
N TYR A 272 1.59 16.53 -12.96
CA TYR A 272 0.55 17.57 -12.93
C TYR A 272 0.86 18.63 -11.86
N TRP A 273 1.09 18.18 -10.64
CA TRP A 273 1.34 19.09 -9.51
C TRP A 273 2.55 20.00 -9.72
N PRO A 274 3.74 19.50 -10.07
CA PRO A 274 4.89 20.37 -10.36
C PRO A 274 4.60 21.38 -11.48
N ILE A 275 3.88 20.97 -12.52
CA ILE A 275 3.55 21.87 -13.64
C ILE A 275 2.58 22.96 -13.20
N PHE A 276 1.57 22.67 -12.39
CA PHE A 276 0.69 23.69 -11.80
C PHE A 276 1.49 24.69 -10.95
N LEU A 277 2.41 24.19 -10.13
CA LEU A 277 3.29 25.06 -9.33
C LEU A 277 4.20 25.94 -10.20
N MET A 278 4.76 25.38 -11.27
CA MET A 278 5.55 26.16 -12.24
C MET A 278 4.74 27.28 -12.90
N ALA A 279 3.47 27.01 -13.22
CA ALA A 279 2.56 28.00 -13.79
C ALA A 279 2.14 29.08 -12.77
N LEU A 280 2.11 28.73 -11.49
CA LEU A 280 1.86 29.67 -10.38
C LEU A 280 3.10 30.43 -9.95
N ASP A 281 4.27 30.12 -10.53
CA ASP A 281 5.58 30.66 -10.17
C ASP A 281 5.96 30.32 -8.70
N LEU A 282 5.64 29.10 -8.27
CA LEU A 282 5.95 28.59 -6.94
C LEU A 282 7.08 27.57 -6.99
N PRO A 283 7.92 27.49 -5.93
CA PRO A 283 8.93 26.44 -5.81
C PRO A 283 8.26 25.05 -5.71
N LEU A 284 8.94 24.03 -6.25
CA LEU A 284 8.46 22.66 -6.21
C LEU A 284 8.74 21.99 -4.85
N PRO A 285 7.96 20.97 -4.46
CA PRO A 285 8.28 20.16 -3.30
C PRO A 285 9.65 19.50 -3.45
N LYS A 286 10.34 19.28 -2.33
CA LYS A 286 11.70 18.73 -2.35
C LYS A 286 11.72 17.25 -2.72
N LYS A 287 10.71 16.48 -2.29
CA LYS A 287 10.62 15.03 -2.52
C LYS A 287 9.18 14.57 -2.63
N VAL A 288 8.92 13.67 -3.58
CA VAL A 288 7.69 12.88 -3.71
C VAL A 288 8.06 11.40 -3.57
N PHE A 289 7.50 10.73 -2.58
CA PHE A 289 7.69 9.30 -2.36
C PHE A 289 6.42 8.53 -2.69
N GLY A 290 6.48 7.72 -3.75
CA GLY A 290 5.40 6.83 -4.17
C GLY A 290 5.56 5.46 -3.52
N HIS A 291 4.86 5.23 -2.38
CA HIS A 291 4.93 3.97 -1.66
C HIS A 291 4.21 2.83 -2.42
N PRO A 292 4.66 1.57 -2.26
CA PRO A 292 4.03 0.41 -2.88
C PRO A 292 2.65 0.07 -2.26
N TRP A 293 1.93 -0.87 -2.89
CA TRP A 293 0.66 -1.37 -2.40
C TRP A 293 0.83 -2.47 -1.35
N LEU A 294 -0.16 -2.59 -0.49
CA LEU A 294 -0.35 -3.72 0.40
C LEU A 294 -1.41 -4.65 -0.22
N LEU A 295 -0.98 -5.86 -0.59
CA LEU A 295 -1.80 -6.88 -1.26
C LEU A 295 -2.25 -7.94 -0.27
N GLN A 296 -3.48 -8.45 -0.38
CA GLN A 296 -3.91 -9.58 0.42
C GLN A 296 -3.64 -10.89 -0.35
N GLY A 297 -2.77 -11.75 0.21
CA GLY A 297 -2.42 -13.03 -0.40
C GLY A 297 -1.81 -12.92 -1.81
N GLY A 298 -1.29 -11.74 -2.19
CA GLY A 298 -0.80 -11.45 -3.53
C GLY A 298 -1.80 -10.73 -4.44
N ASP A 299 -3.06 -10.63 -4.05
CA ASP A 299 -4.13 -9.96 -4.79
C ASP A 299 -4.42 -8.55 -4.28
N LYS A 300 -4.84 -7.66 -5.17
CA LYS A 300 -5.34 -6.33 -4.80
C LYS A 300 -6.64 -6.48 -3.99
N MET A 301 -6.73 -5.76 -2.86
CA MET A 301 -7.94 -5.77 -2.03
C MET A 301 -9.13 -5.18 -2.79
N SER A 302 -10.26 -5.89 -2.76
CA SER A 302 -11.51 -5.47 -3.43
C SER A 302 -12.71 -5.97 -2.63
N LYS A 303 -13.72 -5.12 -2.47
CA LYS A 303 -14.99 -5.50 -1.82
C LYS A 303 -15.68 -6.64 -2.54
N SER A 304 -15.62 -6.65 -3.89
CA SER A 304 -16.22 -7.73 -4.71
C SER A 304 -15.58 -9.08 -4.50
N LYS A 305 -14.29 -9.13 -4.12
CA LYS A 305 -13.59 -10.37 -3.80
C LYS A 305 -13.78 -10.81 -2.34
N GLY A 306 -14.40 -9.98 -1.48
CA GLY A 306 -14.52 -10.23 -0.04
C GLY A 306 -13.17 -10.32 0.69
N ASN A 307 -12.12 -9.78 0.10
CA ASN A 307 -10.75 -9.87 0.61
C ASN A 307 -10.23 -8.55 1.21
N VAL A 308 -11.11 -7.67 1.64
CA VAL A 308 -10.71 -6.38 2.23
C VAL A 308 -10.40 -6.55 3.71
N ILE A 309 -9.23 -6.07 4.12
CA ILE A 309 -8.86 -5.96 5.53
C ILE A 309 -8.99 -4.49 5.93
N TYR A 310 -9.75 -4.20 6.99
CA TYR A 310 -9.90 -2.87 7.53
C TYR A 310 -9.06 -2.66 8.78
N ALA A 311 -8.61 -1.42 8.99
CA ALA A 311 -7.75 -1.09 10.12
C ALA A 311 -8.45 -1.26 11.48
N ASP A 312 -9.74 -0.98 11.57
CA ASP A 312 -10.52 -1.17 12.80
C ASP A 312 -10.65 -2.65 13.20
N ASP A 313 -10.74 -3.57 12.23
CA ASP A 313 -10.67 -5.01 12.51
C ASP A 313 -9.29 -5.42 13.04
N MET A 314 -8.22 -4.92 12.41
CA MET A 314 -6.84 -5.15 12.87
C MET A 314 -6.63 -4.61 14.28
N VAL A 315 -7.05 -3.38 14.55
CA VAL A 315 -6.92 -2.76 15.88
C VAL A 315 -7.74 -3.50 16.94
N ARG A 316 -8.95 -3.95 16.58
CA ARG A 316 -9.81 -4.74 17.49
C ARG A 316 -9.18 -6.08 17.87
N LEU A 317 -8.54 -6.75 16.92
CA LEU A 317 -7.93 -8.09 17.14
C LEU A 317 -6.54 -8.02 17.78
N PHE A 318 -5.73 -7.04 17.43
CA PHE A 318 -4.31 -7.01 17.77
C PHE A 318 -3.87 -5.76 18.56
N GLY A 319 -4.68 -4.72 18.60
CA GLY A 319 -4.32 -3.42 19.17
C GLY A 319 -3.64 -2.47 18.18
N VAL A 320 -3.55 -1.20 18.56
CA VAL A 320 -3.05 -0.11 17.69
C VAL A 320 -1.59 -0.37 17.28
N ASP A 321 -0.70 -0.53 18.26
CA ASP A 321 0.73 -0.62 17.99
C ASP A 321 1.12 -1.91 17.27
N ALA A 322 0.39 -3.02 17.47
CA ALA A 322 0.62 -4.25 16.70
C ALA A 322 0.18 -4.06 15.24
N THR A 323 -0.92 -3.36 14.98
CA THR A 323 -1.35 -2.99 13.63
C THR A 323 -0.31 -2.09 12.96
N ARG A 324 0.19 -1.06 13.67
CA ARG A 324 1.26 -0.17 13.19
C ARG A 324 2.53 -0.96 12.86
N TYR A 325 2.96 -1.83 13.79
CA TYR A 325 4.15 -2.67 13.60
C TYR A 325 4.06 -3.46 12.30
N PHE A 326 2.95 -4.18 12.11
CA PHE A 326 2.78 -5.05 10.96
C PHE A 326 2.89 -4.27 9.65
N VAL A 327 2.11 -3.20 9.49
CA VAL A 327 2.10 -2.46 8.22
C VAL A 327 3.40 -1.68 7.97
N LEU A 328 4.11 -1.26 9.01
CA LEU A 328 5.40 -0.59 8.87
C LEU A 328 6.55 -1.56 8.60
N HIS A 329 6.50 -2.77 9.17
CA HIS A 329 7.57 -3.77 9.06
C HIS A 329 7.48 -4.58 7.76
N GLU A 330 6.28 -5.00 7.34
CA GLU A 330 6.07 -5.88 6.18
C GLU A 330 6.01 -5.15 4.84
N MET A 331 6.09 -3.82 4.84
CA MET A 331 6.06 -3.04 3.59
C MET A 331 7.49 -2.75 3.10
N PRO A 332 7.93 -3.38 2.01
CA PRO A 332 9.21 -3.08 1.39
C PRO A 332 9.25 -1.64 0.85
N PHE A 333 10.46 -1.10 0.64
CA PHE A 333 10.62 0.26 0.13
C PHE A 333 10.06 0.47 -1.28
N GLU A 334 10.14 -0.54 -2.15
CA GLU A 334 9.88 -0.41 -3.59
C GLU A 334 8.85 -1.40 -4.12
N ASN A 335 8.86 -2.63 -3.60
CA ASN A 335 7.97 -3.70 -4.02
C ASN A 335 6.69 -3.74 -3.18
N ASP A 336 5.62 -4.30 -3.73
CA ASP A 336 4.37 -4.48 -3.01
C ASP A 336 4.55 -5.43 -1.81
N GLY A 337 3.90 -5.09 -0.71
CA GLY A 337 3.87 -5.91 0.50
C GLY A 337 2.68 -6.88 0.47
N ILE A 338 2.77 -7.95 1.25
CA ILE A 338 1.71 -8.95 1.37
C ILE A 338 1.20 -8.97 2.81
N ILE A 339 -0.13 -8.99 2.97
CA ILE A 339 -0.79 -9.23 4.25
C ILE A 339 -1.64 -10.49 4.17
N THR A 340 -1.47 -11.36 5.17
CA THR A 340 -2.39 -12.46 5.48
C THR A 340 -2.60 -12.51 6.99
N TRP A 341 -3.72 -13.03 7.43
CA TRP A 341 -4.00 -13.13 8.87
C TRP A 341 -2.97 -14.02 9.60
N ASP A 342 -2.53 -15.10 8.96
CA ASP A 342 -1.48 -15.98 9.49
C ASP A 342 -0.15 -15.24 9.66
N LEU A 343 0.25 -14.43 8.69
CA LEU A 343 1.47 -13.62 8.78
C LEU A 343 1.37 -12.56 9.89
N VAL A 344 0.20 -11.95 10.08
CA VAL A 344 -0.02 -11.01 11.20
C VAL A 344 0.15 -11.71 12.54
N ILE A 345 -0.45 -12.89 12.73
CA ILE A 345 -0.32 -13.70 13.97
C ILE A 345 1.12 -14.13 14.17
N GLU A 346 1.80 -14.57 13.12
CA GLU A 346 3.21 -14.96 13.18
C GLU A 346 4.10 -13.81 13.65
N ARG A 347 4.00 -12.64 13.03
CA ARG A 347 4.77 -11.44 13.39
C ARG A 347 4.45 -10.95 14.78
N PHE A 348 3.18 -10.95 15.17
CA PHE A 348 2.77 -10.62 16.53
C PHE A 348 3.46 -11.51 17.56
N ASN A 349 3.47 -12.82 17.34
CA ASN A 349 4.06 -13.78 18.26
C ASN A 349 5.59 -13.76 18.23
N SER A 350 6.21 -13.75 17.06
CA SER A 350 7.67 -13.84 16.92
C SER A 350 8.36 -12.56 17.39
N ASP A 351 7.86 -11.41 16.97
CA ASP A 351 8.57 -10.16 17.16
C ASP A 351 8.04 -9.40 18.38
N LEU A 352 6.73 -9.13 18.46
CA LEU A 352 6.16 -8.33 19.53
C LEU A 352 6.10 -9.10 20.87
N ALA A 353 5.57 -10.32 20.87
CA ALA A 353 5.45 -11.10 22.11
C ALA A 353 6.79 -11.69 22.54
N ASN A 354 7.51 -12.41 21.65
CA ASN A 354 8.71 -13.15 22.06
C ASN A 354 9.95 -12.25 22.15
N ILE A 355 10.21 -11.37 21.16
CA ILE A 355 11.41 -10.54 21.18
C ILE A 355 11.25 -9.38 22.16
N LEU A 356 10.22 -8.54 21.98
CA LEU A 356 10.04 -7.30 22.75
C LEU A 356 9.35 -7.54 24.10
N GLY A 357 8.15 -8.09 24.10
CA GLY A 357 7.34 -8.26 25.31
C GLY A 357 8.02 -9.17 26.35
N ASN A 358 8.58 -10.29 25.90
CA ASN A 358 9.31 -11.20 26.78
C ASN A 358 10.60 -10.57 27.34
N LEU A 359 11.35 -9.79 26.54
CA LEU A 359 12.55 -9.10 27.00
C LEU A 359 12.24 -8.14 28.16
N VAL A 360 11.24 -7.26 27.98
CA VAL A 360 10.84 -6.28 29.01
C VAL A 360 10.35 -7.00 30.26
N ASN A 361 9.44 -7.96 30.11
CA ASN A 361 8.89 -8.72 31.24
C ASN A 361 9.98 -9.51 32.02
N ARG A 362 10.91 -10.18 31.32
CA ARG A 362 12.03 -10.90 31.96
C ARG A 362 12.93 -9.93 32.73
N THR A 363 13.29 -8.80 32.16
CA THR A 363 14.18 -7.83 32.81
C THR A 363 13.54 -7.26 34.07
N VAL A 364 12.29 -6.79 33.99
CA VAL A 364 11.56 -6.26 35.16
C VAL A 364 11.35 -7.36 36.23
N SER A 365 10.97 -8.56 35.81
CA SER A 365 10.75 -9.69 36.74
C SER A 365 12.03 -10.12 37.44
N MET A 366 13.17 -10.15 36.77
CA MET A 366 14.47 -10.46 37.37
C MET A 366 14.91 -9.35 38.33
N SER A 367 14.71 -8.08 38.00
CA SER A 367 14.99 -6.94 38.86
C SER A 367 14.18 -7.02 40.16
N ASN A 368 12.87 -7.31 40.05
CA ASN A 368 12.02 -7.52 41.24
C ASN A 368 12.45 -8.72 42.06
N LYS A 369 12.76 -9.84 41.42
CA LYS A 369 13.08 -11.08 42.10
C LYS A 369 14.40 -11.01 42.89
N TYR A 370 15.42 -10.37 42.31
CA TYR A 370 16.76 -10.41 42.85
C TYR A 370 17.15 -9.18 43.68
N PHE A 371 16.51 -8.03 43.41
CA PHE A 371 16.85 -6.73 44.01
C PHE A 371 15.64 -5.88 44.41
N ASP A 372 14.48 -6.50 44.67
CA ASP A 372 13.24 -5.79 45.03
C ASP A 372 12.85 -4.68 44.02
N GLY A 373 13.19 -4.85 42.77
CA GLY A 373 12.98 -3.94 41.68
C GLY A 373 14.00 -2.80 41.55
N ILE A 374 15.00 -2.74 42.42
CA ILE A 374 16.01 -1.66 42.38
C ILE A 374 17.10 -2.02 41.36
N VAL A 375 17.26 -1.19 40.36
CA VAL A 375 18.29 -1.32 39.32
C VAL A 375 19.50 -0.48 39.65
N LYS A 376 20.66 -1.11 39.81
CA LYS A 376 21.89 -0.43 40.22
C LYS A 376 23.00 -0.59 39.20
N CYS A 377 23.66 0.50 38.84
CA CYS A 377 24.96 0.51 38.16
C CYS A 377 26.05 0.28 39.20
N THR A 378 26.71 -0.85 39.14
CA THR A 378 27.79 -1.17 40.06
C THR A 378 29.18 -1.03 39.44
N GLY A 379 29.23 -0.99 38.10
CA GLY A 379 30.48 -0.99 37.33
C GLY A 379 31.21 -2.35 37.41
N ALA A 380 30.56 -3.38 37.94
CA ALA A 380 31.19 -4.70 38.09
C ALA A 380 31.35 -5.37 36.72
N THR A 381 32.60 -5.61 36.36
CA THR A 381 32.95 -6.39 35.17
C THR A 381 33.11 -7.87 35.57
N GLY A 382 32.85 -8.78 34.63
CA GLY A 382 33.20 -10.18 34.82
C GLY A 382 34.63 -10.48 34.40
N ASP A 383 34.87 -11.70 34.00
CA ASP A 383 36.10 -12.08 33.31
C ASP A 383 36.25 -11.38 31.95
N ALA A 384 37.32 -11.71 31.23
CA ALA A 384 37.59 -11.06 29.93
C ALA A 384 36.48 -11.30 28.91
N ASP A 385 35.88 -12.51 28.92
CA ASP A 385 34.80 -12.85 27.99
C ASP A 385 33.51 -12.10 28.33
N GLN A 386 33.13 -12.01 29.59
CA GLN A 386 31.98 -11.24 30.07
C GLN A 386 32.15 -9.74 29.82
N THR A 387 33.33 -9.21 29.98
CA THR A 387 33.65 -7.79 29.64
C THR A 387 33.51 -7.53 28.15
N ALA A 388 33.93 -8.48 27.30
CA ALA A 388 33.75 -8.38 25.85
C ALA A 388 32.26 -8.44 25.45
N ILE A 389 31.45 -9.27 26.11
CA ILE A 389 30.00 -9.35 25.89
C ILE A 389 29.29 -8.04 26.25
N ASP A 390 29.67 -7.38 27.35
CA ASP A 390 29.15 -6.07 27.76
C ASP A 390 29.52 -4.99 26.74
N ALA A 391 30.80 -4.99 26.31
CA ALA A 391 31.27 -4.03 25.31
C ALA A 391 30.55 -4.17 23.98
N ASP A 392 30.29 -5.39 23.52
CA ASP A 392 29.53 -5.68 22.31
C ASP A 392 28.06 -5.20 22.43
N LEU A 393 27.39 -5.49 23.57
CA LEU A 393 26.04 -4.98 23.82
C LEU A 393 26.01 -3.45 23.72
N LYS A 394 26.90 -2.77 24.46
CA LYS A 394 26.98 -1.31 24.49
C LYS A 394 27.23 -0.72 23.10
N ALA A 395 28.14 -1.32 22.33
CA ALA A 395 28.44 -0.90 20.97
C ALA A 395 27.23 -1.06 20.00
N VAL A 396 26.50 -2.18 20.10
CA VAL A 396 25.29 -2.40 19.31
C VAL A 396 24.23 -1.36 19.67
N VAL A 397 23.97 -1.18 20.97
CA VAL A 397 22.91 -0.29 21.47
C VAL A 397 23.17 1.18 21.06
N THR A 398 24.36 1.69 21.33
CA THR A 398 24.74 3.07 21.03
C THR A 398 24.88 3.35 19.51
N GLY A 399 25.25 2.33 18.73
CA GLY A 399 25.33 2.42 17.27
C GLY A 399 23.98 2.30 16.54
N THR A 400 22.89 1.93 17.23
CA THR A 400 21.58 1.72 16.58
C THR A 400 20.96 3.02 16.11
N ARG A 401 21.11 4.14 16.85
CA ARG A 401 20.61 5.45 16.43
C ARG A 401 21.05 5.83 15.01
N ASP A 402 22.34 5.72 14.73
CA ASP A 402 22.89 6.14 13.43
C ASP A 402 22.44 5.20 12.29
N LYS A 403 22.27 3.91 12.59
CA LYS A 403 21.71 2.96 11.63
C LYS A 403 20.24 3.30 11.29
N VAL A 404 19.42 3.57 12.30
CA VAL A 404 18.03 3.99 12.15
C VAL A 404 17.98 5.31 11.38
N ALA A 405 18.81 6.30 11.75
CA ALA A 405 18.85 7.60 11.08
C ALA A 405 19.15 7.47 9.58
N LYS A 406 20.14 6.68 9.21
CA LYS A 406 20.47 6.41 7.80
C LYS A 406 19.31 5.78 7.01
N LYS A 407 18.55 4.87 7.63
CA LYS A 407 17.38 4.25 7.00
C LYS A 407 16.22 5.24 6.87
N MET A 408 15.96 6.02 7.91
CA MET A 408 14.89 7.02 7.93
C MET A 408 15.15 8.18 6.96
N GLU A 409 16.40 8.61 6.77
CA GLU A 409 16.80 9.60 5.75
C GLU A 409 16.44 9.12 4.33
N GLY A 410 16.62 7.81 4.07
CA GLY A 410 16.22 7.15 2.83
C GLY A 410 14.75 6.73 2.77
N LEU A 411 13.90 7.12 3.73
CA LEU A 411 12.48 6.71 3.84
C LEU A 411 12.26 5.18 3.93
N ARG A 412 13.27 4.44 4.34
CA ARG A 412 13.26 2.97 4.47
C ARG A 412 12.78 2.56 5.87
N VAL A 413 11.52 2.83 6.15
CA VAL A 413 10.94 2.70 7.50
C VAL A 413 10.95 1.25 7.99
N ALA A 414 10.64 0.27 7.14
CA ALA A 414 10.70 -1.16 7.49
C ALA A 414 12.12 -1.59 7.90
N ASP A 415 13.14 -1.12 7.18
CA ASP A 415 14.54 -1.37 7.52
C ASP A 415 14.92 -0.70 8.84
N ALA A 416 14.40 0.51 9.12
CA ALA A 416 14.67 1.22 10.37
C ALA A 416 14.10 0.47 11.59
N ILE A 417 12.87 -0.03 11.51
CA ILE A 417 12.27 -0.89 12.55
C ILE A 417 13.09 -2.15 12.75
N THR A 418 13.57 -2.77 11.67
CA THR A 418 14.41 -3.96 11.73
C THR A 418 15.69 -3.71 12.52
N GLU A 419 16.33 -2.53 12.40
CA GLU A 419 17.51 -2.15 13.20
C GLU A 419 17.15 -1.99 14.69
N VAL A 420 15.99 -1.41 15.01
CA VAL A 420 15.52 -1.34 16.41
C VAL A 420 15.29 -2.74 17.01
N PHE A 421 14.65 -3.62 16.24
CA PHE A 421 14.44 -5.01 16.69
C PHE A 421 15.75 -5.82 16.77
N ALA A 422 16.76 -5.48 15.98
CA ALA A 422 18.10 -6.06 16.12
C ALA A 422 18.74 -5.72 17.47
N LEU A 423 18.53 -4.51 17.99
CA LEU A 423 18.92 -4.13 19.35
C LEU A 423 18.23 -5.04 20.38
N PHE A 424 16.91 -5.24 20.31
CA PHE A 424 16.18 -6.07 21.24
C PHE A 424 16.60 -7.55 21.16
N ARG A 425 16.88 -8.07 19.97
CA ARG A 425 17.44 -9.41 19.78
C ARG A 425 18.81 -9.52 20.45
N ARG A 426 19.65 -8.47 20.35
CA ARG A 426 20.96 -8.44 21.03
C ARG A 426 20.80 -8.47 22.56
N CYS A 427 19.81 -7.76 23.12
CA CYS A 427 19.50 -7.80 24.54
C CYS A 427 19.05 -9.20 24.99
N ASN A 428 18.19 -9.89 24.24
CA ASN A 428 17.80 -11.26 24.54
C ASN A 428 19.01 -12.20 24.53
N LYS A 429 19.88 -12.09 23.51
CA LYS A 429 21.13 -12.86 23.46
C LYS A 429 22.05 -12.56 24.66
N TYR A 430 22.11 -11.30 25.09
CA TYR A 430 22.89 -10.90 26.28
C TYR A 430 22.39 -11.57 27.55
N ILE A 431 21.08 -11.72 27.73
CA ILE A 431 20.52 -12.50 28.86
C ILE A 431 20.99 -13.95 28.80
N ASP A 432 21.01 -14.57 27.62
CA ASP A 432 21.42 -15.99 27.49
C ASP A 432 22.94 -16.19 27.67
N GLU A 433 23.76 -15.20 27.26
CA GLU A 433 25.20 -15.21 27.41
C GLU A 433 25.64 -14.95 28.86
N THR A 434 24.96 -14.06 29.58
CA THR A 434 25.31 -13.68 30.96
C THR A 434 24.65 -14.56 32.01
N THR A 435 23.64 -15.35 31.63
CA THR A 435 22.91 -16.30 32.50
C THR A 435 22.59 -15.74 33.89
N PRO A 436 21.78 -14.67 34.05
CA PRO A 436 21.51 -13.98 35.32
C PRO A 436 21.02 -14.91 36.44
N TRP A 437 20.28 -15.97 36.09
CA TRP A 437 19.82 -17.00 37.06
C TRP A 437 20.92 -17.85 37.62
N VAL A 438 22.11 -17.91 36.98
CA VAL A 438 23.29 -18.57 37.50
C VAL A 438 24.05 -17.64 38.47
N LEU A 439 24.26 -16.36 38.03
CA LEU A 439 24.87 -15.32 38.86
C LEU A 439 24.12 -15.13 40.19
N ALA A 440 22.78 -15.21 40.16
CA ALA A 440 21.94 -15.07 41.35
C ALA A 440 22.14 -16.12 42.43
N LYS A 441 22.81 -17.25 42.15
CA LYS A 441 23.09 -18.32 43.12
C LYS A 441 24.38 -18.12 43.89
N ASP A 442 25.22 -17.18 43.47
CA ASP A 442 26.52 -16.90 44.07
C ASP A 442 26.51 -15.48 44.68
N GLU A 443 26.67 -15.42 46.00
CA GLU A 443 26.71 -14.15 46.73
C GLU A 443 27.87 -13.25 46.28
N ALA A 444 28.97 -13.80 45.78
CA ALA A 444 30.09 -13.04 45.26
C ALA A 444 29.81 -12.40 43.88
N GLN A 445 28.76 -12.83 43.17
CA GLN A 445 28.41 -12.35 41.86
C GLN A 445 27.22 -11.36 41.87
N GLN A 446 26.74 -10.92 43.05
CA GLN A 446 25.57 -10.04 43.13
C GLN A 446 25.79 -8.68 42.47
N ASP A 447 26.98 -8.08 42.58
CA ASP A 447 27.29 -6.81 41.89
C ASP A 447 27.34 -7.00 40.38
N ARG A 448 27.85 -8.17 39.92
CA ARG A 448 27.82 -8.50 38.49
C ARG A 448 26.42 -8.70 37.98
N LEU A 449 25.57 -9.40 38.72
CA LEU A 449 24.14 -9.54 38.39
C LEU A 449 23.43 -8.21 38.32
N ALA A 450 23.69 -7.29 39.26
CA ALA A 450 23.13 -5.95 39.26
C ALA A 450 23.55 -5.15 38.01
N GLU A 451 24.83 -5.24 37.63
CA GLU A 451 25.35 -4.60 36.42
C GLU A 451 24.69 -5.16 35.13
N VAL A 452 24.50 -6.49 35.07
CA VAL A 452 23.80 -7.12 33.93
C VAL A 452 22.37 -6.60 33.80
N LEU A 453 21.61 -6.49 34.89
CA LEU A 453 20.25 -5.95 34.85
C LEU A 453 20.23 -4.45 34.55
N TYR A 454 21.24 -3.70 35.03
CA TYR A 454 21.41 -2.30 34.66
C TYR A 454 21.65 -2.13 33.15
N ASN A 455 22.57 -2.90 32.57
CA ASN A 455 22.87 -2.86 31.14
C ASN A 455 21.65 -3.21 30.30
N LEU A 456 20.82 -4.18 30.70
CA LEU A 456 19.56 -4.51 30.03
C LEU A 456 18.55 -3.37 30.10
N THR A 457 18.34 -2.80 31.30
CA THR A 457 17.38 -1.71 31.52
C THR A 457 17.74 -0.48 30.71
N GLU A 458 19.03 -0.12 30.71
CA GLU A 458 19.57 0.96 29.90
C GLU A 458 19.34 0.72 28.40
N SER A 459 19.68 -0.49 27.92
CA SER A 459 19.51 -0.87 26.51
C SER A 459 18.04 -0.83 26.09
N ILE A 460 17.12 -1.30 26.93
CA ILE A 460 15.68 -1.28 26.67
C ILE A 460 15.16 0.17 26.64
N THR A 461 15.66 1.06 27.50
CA THR A 461 15.29 2.49 27.51
C THR A 461 15.68 3.19 26.20
N ILE A 462 16.91 2.93 25.70
CA ILE A 462 17.37 3.45 24.41
C ILE A 462 16.52 2.86 23.27
N GLY A 463 16.30 1.54 23.28
CA GLY A 463 15.48 0.87 22.28
C GLY A 463 14.04 1.35 22.25
N ALA A 464 13.41 1.57 23.42
CA ALA A 464 12.06 2.12 23.54
C ALA A 464 11.99 3.54 22.99
N SER A 465 13.00 4.38 23.24
CA SER A 465 13.05 5.74 22.73
C SER A 465 13.16 5.78 21.19
N LEU A 466 13.94 4.88 20.58
CA LEU A 466 13.99 4.70 19.13
C LEU A 466 12.67 4.13 18.57
N LEU A 467 12.00 3.25 19.33
CA LEU A 467 10.76 2.61 18.95
C LEU A 467 9.57 3.59 18.96
N HIS A 468 9.63 4.68 19.74
CA HIS A 468 8.52 5.61 19.96
C HIS A 468 7.96 6.23 18.67
N SER A 469 8.80 6.45 17.67
CA SER A 469 8.35 6.96 16.36
C SER A 469 7.44 5.97 15.61
N PHE A 470 7.56 4.68 15.89
CA PHE A 470 6.85 3.60 15.21
C PHE A 470 5.69 3.04 16.05
N LEU A 471 5.94 2.75 17.32
CA LEU A 471 5.02 2.15 18.29
C LEU A 471 4.95 3.04 19.55
N PRO A 472 4.24 4.19 19.47
CA PRO A 472 4.29 5.20 20.52
C PRO A 472 3.74 4.72 21.86
N GLU A 473 2.59 4.02 21.88
CA GLU A 473 1.97 3.54 23.13
C GLU A 473 2.84 2.46 23.82
N THR A 474 3.43 1.56 23.04
CA THR A 474 4.30 0.53 23.55
C THR A 474 5.58 1.11 24.15
N ALA A 475 6.18 2.08 23.50
CA ALA A 475 7.38 2.76 24.00
C ALA A 475 7.11 3.48 25.33
N GLU A 476 5.99 4.19 25.44
CA GLU A 476 5.55 4.84 26.67
C GLU A 476 5.29 3.83 27.80
N LYS A 477 4.64 2.71 27.53
CA LYS A 477 4.44 1.63 28.49
C LYS A 477 5.74 1.00 28.96
N ILE A 478 6.72 0.86 28.07
CA ILE A 478 8.05 0.32 28.44
C ILE A 478 8.74 1.25 29.43
N VAL A 479 8.87 2.54 29.11
CA VAL A 479 9.56 3.50 30.02
C VAL A 479 8.80 3.69 31.33
N ALA A 480 7.48 3.64 31.32
CA ALA A 480 6.66 3.65 32.54
C ALA A 480 6.96 2.44 33.44
N GLN A 481 7.08 1.23 32.89
CA GLN A 481 7.44 0.02 33.65
C GLN A 481 8.87 0.08 34.20
N LEU A 482 9.78 0.75 33.49
CA LEU A 482 11.15 0.97 33.92
C LEU A 482 11.29 2.19 34.86
N ASN A 483 10.20 2.92 35.13
CA ASN A 483 10.16 4.14 35.93
C ASN A 483 11.17 5.20 35.44
N THR A 484 11.19 5.42 34.12
CA THR A 484 12.04 6.39 33.45
C THR A 484 11.26 7.12 32.38
N THR A 485 11.92 7.95 31.58
CA THR A 485 11.33 8.69 30.47
C THR A 485 12.01 8.34 29.15
N LEU A 486 11.33 8.61 28.04
CA LEU A 486 11.95 8.57 26.72
C LEU A 486 13.13 9.55 26.68
N ARG A 487 14.19 9.16 26.01
CA ARG A 487 15.38 9.99 25.85
C ARG A 487 15.29 10.91 24.66
N ASP A 488 15.93 12.03 24.75
CA ASP A 488 16.18 12.90 23.62
C ASP A 488 16.99 12.19 22.55
N PHE A 489 16.73 12.51 21.28
CA PHE A 489 17.39 11.89 20.14
C PHE A 489 18.93 12.05 20.19
N ASP A 490 19.40 13.19 20.70
CA ASP A 490 20.83 13.48 20.80
C ASP A 490 21.57 12.60 21.82
N ASP A 491 20.85 12.01 22.78
CA ASP A 491 21.40 11.18 23.85
C ASP A 491 21.32 9.66 23.57
N LEU A 492 20.74 9.25 22.42
CA LEU A 492 20.53 7.83 22.11
C LEU A 492 21.80 7.06 21.73
N ASP A 493 22.92 7.75 21.52
CA ASP A 493 24.25 7.16 21.33
C ASP A 493 25.09 7.12 22.61
N GLN A 494 24.51 7.55 23.74
CA GLN A 494 25.15 7.54 25.04
C GLN A 494 24.60 6.39 25.87
N PHE A 495 25.51 5.66 26.56
CA PHE A 495 25.16 4.56 27.45
C PHE A 495 25.44 4.96 28.90
N GLY A 496 24.57 4.54 29.82
CA GLY A 496 24.79 4.77 31.26
C GLY A 496 24.02 5.99 31.81
N LEU A 497 22.97 6.42 31.13
CA LEU A 497 22.15 7.56 31.56
C LEU A 497 20.91 7.14 32.38
N TYR A 498 20.61 5.84 32.50
CA TYR A 498 19.55 5.38 33.40
C TYR A 498 19.97 5.63 34.85
N GLU A 499 19.10 6.25 35.65
CA GLU A 499 19.45 6.63 37.04
C GLU A 499 19.59 5.39 37.93
N SER A 500 20.83 5.19 38.43
CA SER A 500 21.13 4.08 39.31
C SER A 500 20.40 4.22 40.63
N GLY A 501 19.79 3.14 41.11
CA GLY A 501 18.95 3.12 42.30
C GLY A 501 17.42 3.29 42.00
N THR A 502 17.07 3.49 40.76
CA THR A 502 15.67 3.56 40.35
C THR A 502 14.96 2.23 40.52
N LYS A 503 13.74 2.25 41.07
CA LYS A 503 12.89 1.08 41.23
C LYS A 503 11.93 0.93 40.04
N VAL A 504 12.02 -0.21 39.33
CA VAL A 504 11.06 -0.58 38.29
C VAL A 504 9.68 -0.94 38.89
N THR A 505 8.64 -1.05 38.06
CA THR A 505 7.30 -1.44 38.52
C THR A 505 7.31 -2.78 39.25
N ASP A 506 6.55 -2.87 40.34
CA ASP A 506 6.38 -4.15 41.10
C ASP A 506 5.50 -5.16 40.34
N LYS A 507 4.66 -4.68 39.41
CA LYS A 507 3.72 -5.50 38.66
C LYS A 507 3.89 -5.20 37.15
N PRO A 508 4.79 -5.92 36.46
CA PRO A 508 4.98 -5.74 35.03
C PRO A 508 3.69 -6.07 34.26
N GLU A 509 3.29 -5.16 33.36
CA GLU A 509 2.24 -5.41 32.40
C GLU A 509 2.78 -6.24 31.23
N ILE A 510 2.03 -7.24 30.81
CA ILE A 510 2.36 -7.99 29.58
C ILE A 510 2.02 -7.08 28.39
N LEU A 511 3.04 -6.57 27.70
CA LEU A 511 2.88 -5.69 26.57
C LEU A 511 2.14 -6.38 25.41
N PHE A 512 2.51 -7.62 25.11
CA PHE A 512 1.93 -8.45 24.06
C PHE A 512 1.76 -9.88 24.56
N GLY A 513 0.52 -10.31 24.77
CA GLY A 513 0.18 -11.69 25.09
C GLY A 513 0.27 -12.59 23.84
N ARG A 514 0.84 -13.77 23.96
CA ARG A 514 0.93 -14.70 22.84
C ARG A 514 -0.47 -15.08 22.31
N LEU A 515 -0.67 -14.95 21.00
CA LEU A 515 -1.92 -15.30 20.31
C LEU A 515 -1.88 -16.75 19.81
N LYS A 516 -3.03 -17.40 19.84
CA LYS A 516 -3.24 -18.68 19.15
C LYS A 516 -4.11 -18.48 17.93
N ALA A 517 -3.72 -19.06 16.81
CA ALA A 517 -4.48 -18.98 15.58
C ALA A 517 -5.92 -19.51 15.76
N GLU A 518 -6.09 -20.57 16.56
CA GLU A 518 -7.40 -21.17 16.89
C GLU A 518 -8.36 -20.19 17.62
N ASP A 519 -7.84 -19.16 18.29
CA ASP A 519 -8.65 -18.14 18.98
C ASP A 519 -8.98 -16.95 18.07
N VAL A 520 -8.09 -16.63 17.11
CA VAL A 520 -8.18 -15.45 16.25
C VAL A 520 -8.97 -15.75 14.96
N MET A 521 -8.70 -16.89 14.31
CA MET A 521 -9.29 -17.20 13.00
C MET A 521 -10.82 -17.27 12.98
N PRO A 522 -11.52 -17.78 14.02
CA PRO A 522 -12.98 -17.73 14.04
C PRO A 522 -13.56 -16.30 14.04
N GLU A 523 -12.84 -15.33 14.62
CA GLU A 523 -13.24 -13.92 14.57
C GLU A 523 -12.98 -13.31 13.18
N VAL A 524 -11.90 -13.72 12.52
CA VAL A 524 -11.60 -13.34 11.13
C VAL A 524 -12.70 -13.85 10.19
N GLU A 525 -13.11 -15.10 10.31
CA GLU A 525 -14.18 -15.69 9.50
C GLU A 525 -15.52 -14.94 9.67
N LYS A 526 -15.85 -14.53 10.92
CA LYS A 526 -17.04 -13.70 11.18
C LYS A 526 -16.94 -12.33 10.50
N ILE A 527 -15.76 -11.68 10.52
CA ILE A 527 -15.52 -10.41 9.83
C ILE A 527 -15.74 -10.57 8.33
N GLN A 528 -15.14 -11.58 7.73
CA GLN A 528 -15.23 -11.84 6.29
C GLN A 528 -16.67 -12.16 5.87
N ALA A 529 -17.38 -12.99 6.64
CA ALA A 529 -18.78 -13.28 6.41
C ALA A 529 -19.68 -12.03 6.49
N ALA A 530 -19.42 -11.14 7.47
CA ALA A 530 -20.16 -9.90 7.61
C ALA A 530 -19.90 -8.94 6.44
N GLN A 531 -18.65 -8.81 6.00
CA GLN A 531 -18.27 -7.97 4.85
C GLN A 531 -18.89 -8.48 3.55
N LYS A 532 -18.91 -9.79 3.35
CA LYS A 532 -19.58 -10.43 2.20
C LYS A 532 -21.08 -10.14 2.21
N ALA A 533 -21.75 -10.33 3.34
CA ALA A 533 -23.18 -10.07 3.48
C ALA A 533 -23.53 -8.57 3.23
N GLU A 534 -22.67 -7.64 3.68
CA GLU A 534 -22.84 -6.21 3.42
C GLU A 534 -22.68 -5.88 1.93
N PHE A 535 -21.67 -6.44 1.27
CA PHE A 535 -21.47 -6.29 -0.17
C PHE A 535 -22.64 -6.83 -0.98
N ASP A 536 -23.12 -8.04 -0.67
CA ASP A 536 -24.26 -8.68 -1.36
C ASP A 536 -25.54 -7.85 -1.18
N ALA A 537 -25.75 -7.27 0.01
CA ALA A 537 -26.88 -6.37 0.29
C ALA A 537 -26.77 -5.02 -0.47
N GLU A 538 -25.55 -4.49 -0.63
CA GLU A 538 -25.29 -3.27 -1.43
C GLU A 538 -25.58 -3.53 -2.92
N GLN A 539 -25.12 -4.67 -3.46
CA GLN A 539 -25.38 -5.09 -4.84
C GLN A 539 -26.88 -5.30 -5.10
N ALA A 540 -27.59 -5.94 -4.17
CA ALA A 540 -29.03 -6.15 -4.29
C ALA A 540 -29.81 -4.82 -4.31
N LYS A 541 -29.37 -3.80 -3.55
CA LYS A 541 -29.96 -2.45 -3.59
C LYS A 541 -29.70 -1.75 -4.92
N LEU A 542 -28.49 -1.85 -5.47
CA LEU A 542 -28.14 -1.27 -6.77
C LEU A 542 -28.96 -1.91 -7.88
N ALA A 543 -29.06 -3.23 -7.92
CA ALA A 543 -29.90 -3.95 -8.90
C ALA A 543 -31.38 -3.60 -8.80
N ALA A 544 -31.89 -3.33 -7.58
CA ALA A 544 -33.27 -2.89 -7.36
C ALA A 544 -33.53 -1.46 -7.86
N VAL A 545 -32.52 -0.61 -7.89
CA VAL A 545 -32.58 0.76 -8.44
C VAL A 545 -32.53 0.73 -9.96
N GLU A 546 -31.63 -0.07 -10.55
CA GLU A 546 -31.54 -0.28 -12.00
C GLU A 546 -32.79 -0.94 -12.58
N GLY A 547 -33.37 -1.91 -11.86
CA GLY A 547 -34.65 -2.54 -12.24
C GLY A 547 -35.86 -1.61 -12.22
N LYS A 548 -35.79 -0.46 -11.49
CA LYS A 548 -36.82 0.59 -11.54
C LYS A 548 -36.64 1.61 -12.68
N ALA A 549 -35.42 1.74 -13.17
CA ALA A 549 -35.10 2.60 -14.33
C ALA A 549 -35.38 1.90 -15.68
N ALA A 550 -35.45 0.58 -15.70
CA ALA A 550 -35.62 -0.23 -16.92
C ALA A 550 -37.08 -0.48 -17.34
N CYS A 551 -38.05 0.30 -16.87
CA CYS A 551 -39.43 0.22 -17.36
C CYS A 551 -39.70 1.24 -18.48
N GLY A 552 -39.12 0.98 -19.66
CA GLY A 552 -39.43 1.72 -20.89
C GLY A 552 -38.28 1.71 -21.88
N CYS A 553 -38.17 0.65 -22.65
CA CYS A 553 -37.91 0.54 -24.07
C CYS A 553 -37.17 -0.75 -24.43
N GLY A 554 -37.82 -1.59 -25.13
CA GLY A 554 -37.51 -2.57 -26.17
C GLY A 554 -36.19 -3.33 -26.16
N ALA A 555 -36.35 -4.63 -26.05
CA ALA A 555 -35.46 -5.73 -26.34
C ALA A 555 -34.37 -5.52 -27.40
N GLY A 556 -33.16 -5.87 -27.05
CA GLY A 556 -32.06 -6.20 -27.94
C GLY A 556 -31.14 -7.15 -27.19
N GLU A 557 -31.42 -8.43 -27.37
CA GLU A 557 -30.55 -9.50 -26.86
C GLU A 557 -29.14 -9.35 -27.42
N ASN A 558 -28.13 -9.31 -26.54
CA ASN A 558 -26.93 -10.08 -26.77
C ASN A 558 -26.26 -10.38 -25.43
N ALA A 559 -26.11 -11.68 -25.27
CA ALA A 559 -25.76 -12.41 -24.09
C ALA A 559 -24.30 -12.24 -23.66
N ALA A 560 -24.20 -12.43 -22.36
CA ALA A 560 -23.26 -13.27 -21.63
C ALA A 560 -21.80 -12.83 -21.60
N ASP A 561 -21.30 -12.55 -20.38
CA ASP A 561 -20.52 -13.58 -19.73
C ASP A 561 -20.13 -13.10 -18.33
N GLY A 562 -20.40 -13.94 -17.38
CA GLY A 562 -20.07 -13.77 -15.98
C GLY A 562 -21.10 -14.47 -15.08
N ALA A 563 -21.58 -15.66 -15.51
CA ALA A 563 -22.28 -16.55 -14.60
C ALA A 563 -21.27 -17.00 -13.54
N ASP A 564 -21.54 -16.71 -12.26
CA ASP A 564 -20.90 -17.37 -11.13
C ASP A 564 -21.16 -18.88 -11.29
N LEU A 565 -20.14 -19.60 -11.79
CA LEU A 565 -20.17 -21.04 -11.87
C LEU A 565 -20.01 -21.59 -10.45
N GLU A 566 -20.89 -22.46 -10.02
CA GLU A 566 -20.79 -23.16 -8.72
C GLU A 566 -19.44 -23.89 -8.65
N PRO A 567 -18.75 -23.84 -7.49
CA PRO A 567 -17.53 -24.61 -7.28
C PRO A 567 -17.76 -26.09 -7.49
N MET A 568 -16.88 -26.76 -8.23
CA MET A 568 -16.93 -28.21 -8.44
C MET A 568 -16.09 -28.96 -7.43
N ASP A 569 -16.67 -29.93 -6.73
CA ASP A 569 -15.91 -30.91 -5.98
C ASP A 569 -15.41 -32.02 -6.93
N VAL A 570 -14.09 -32.16 -7.01
CA VAL A 570 -13.42 -33.19 -7.79
C VAL A 570 -12.85 -34.24 -6.84
N GLU A 571 -13.05 -35.52 -7.11
CA GLU A 571 -12.45 -36.62 -6.35
C GLU A 571 -10.92 -36.47 -6.35
N ALA A 572 -10.35 -36.35 -5.14
CA ALA A 572 -8.91 -36.16 -4.97
C ALA A 572 -8.16 -37.42 -5.46
N LYS A 573 -7.14 -37.24 -6.28
CA LYS A 573 -6.20 -38.28 -6.66
C LYS A 573 -5.13 -38.44 -5.58
N GLU A 574 -4.38 -39.56 -5.67
CA GLU A 574 -3.20 -39.77 -4.79
C GLU A 574 -2.21 -38.60 -4.91
N GLU A 575 -1.62 -38.21 -3.77
CA GLU A 575 -0.57 -37.19 -3.73
C GLU A 575 0.65 -37.65 -4.53
N ILE A 576 1.24 -36.74 -5.29
CA ILE A 576 2.46 -36.96 -6.05
C ILE A 576 3.60 -36.15 -5.44
N THR A 577 4.83 -36.61 -5.61
CA THR A 577 6.02 -35.86 -5.21
C THR A 577 6.34 -34.75 -6.21
N PHE A 578 7.15 -33.78 -5.80
CA PHE A 578 7.67 -32.74 -6.72
C PHE A 578 8.46 -33.38 -7.88
N ASP A 579 9.23 -34.42 -7.60
CA ASP A 579 9.98 -35.18 -8.62
C ASP A 579 9.04 -35.86 -9.65
N ASP A 580 7.80 -36.18 -9.29
CA ASP A 580 6.81 -36.69 -10.24
C ASP A 580 6.22 -35.59 -11.11
N PHE A 581 6.05 -34.38 -10.55
CA PHE A 581 5.62 -33.21 -11.31
C PHE A 581 6.70 -32.75 -12.31
N GLU A 582 7.98 -32.73 -11.93
CA GLU A 582 9.11 -32.36 -12.80
C GLU A 582 9.26 -33.26 -14.04
N LYS A 583 8.68 -34.45 -14.02
CA LYS A 583 8.64 -35.35 -15.21
C LYS A 583 7.70 -34.84 -16.31
N LEU A 584 6.80 -33.90 -15.98
CA LEU A 584 5.86 -33.31 -16.95
C LEU A 584 6.46 -32.01 -17.50
N GLN A 585 6.49 -31.86 -18.82
CA GLN A 585 6.99 -30.66 -19.48
C GLN A 585 5.81 -29.91 -20.12
N PHE A 586 5.45 -28.77 -19.51
CA PHE A 586 4.45 -27.88 -20.05
C PHE A 586 5.09 -26.68 -20.76
N GLN A 587 4.51 -26.28 -21.90
CA GLN A 587 4.96 -25.09 -22.65
C GLN A 587 3.77 -24.38 -23.28
N VAL A 588 3.94 -23.07 -23.54
CA VAL A 588 2.97 -22.30 -24.32
C VAL A 588 3.13 -22.65 -25.79
N GLY A 589 2.04 -23.05 -26.44
CA GLY A 589 1.97 -23.31 -27.88
C GLY A 589 1.11 -22.27 -28.59
N GLU A 590 1.40 -22.00 -29.87
CA GLU A 590 0.54 -21.20 -30.73
C GLU A 590 -0.05 -22.07 -31.84
N ILE A 591 -1.36 -22.10 -31.96
CA ILE A 591 -2.03 -22.88 -32.99
C ILE A 591 -1.91 -22.15 -34.32
N VAL A 592 -1.11 -22.68 -35.22
CA VAL A 592 -0.84 -22.08 -36.54
C VAL A 592 -1.76 -22.64 -37.65
N LYS A 593 -2.34 -23.81 -37.43
CA LYS A 593 -3.31 -24.43 -38.33
C LYS A 593 -4.21 -25.38 -37.51
N CYS A 594 -5.48 -25.48 -37.85
CA CYS A 594 -6.41 -26.44 -37.26
C CYS A 594 -7.36 -26.98 -38.31
N GLU A 595 -7.65 -28.27 -38.26
CA GLU A 595 -8.55 -28.95 -39.19
C GLU A 595 -9.41 -29.99 -38.46
N ALA A 596 -10.63 -30.22 -38.93
CA ALA A 596 -11.47 -31.26 -38.39
C ALA A 596 -10.98 -32.65 -38.85
N VAL A 597 -10.90 -33.61 -37.92
CA VAL A 597 -10.54 -35.01 -38.29
C VAL A 597 -11.68 -35.66 -39.01
N ALA A 598 -11.48 -36.06 -40.30
CA ALA A 598 -12.53 -36.55 -41.19
C ALA A 598 -13.29 -37.79 -40.65
N LYS A 599 -12.61 -38.63 -39.86
CA LYS A 599 -13.18 -39.86 -39.29
C LYS A 599 -13.79 -39.69 -37.88
N SER A 600 -13.89 -38.45 -37.38
CA SER A 600 -14.38 -38.16 -36.05
C SER A 600 -15.25 -36.90 -36.01
N LYS A 601 -16.39 -36.97 -35.35
CA LYS A 601 -17.26 -35.81 -35.06
C LYS A 601 -16.81 -35.03 -33.82
N LYS A 602 -15.80 -35.53 -33.06
CA LYS A 602 -15.39 -34.98 -31.78
C LYS A 602 -13.97 -34.35 -31.83
N LEU A 603 -13.16 -34.68 -32.86
CA LEU A 603 -11.74 -34.37 -32.87
C LEU A 603 -11.39 -33.21 -33.81
N LEU A 604 -10.52 -32.34 -33.33
CA LEU A 604 -9.76 -31.38 -34.11
C LEU A 604 -8.28 -31.79 -34.13
N CYS A 605 -7.61 -31.57 -35.28
CA CYS A 605 -6.18 -31.75 -35.45
C CYS A 605 -5.54 -30.38 -35.60
N SER A 606 -4.72 -29.98 -34.62
CA SER A 606 -4.04 -28.69 -34.58
C SER A 606 -2.56 -28.85 -34.83
N GLN A 607 -1.99 -27.98 -35.68
CA GLN A 607 -0.55 -27.77 -35.79
C GLN A 607 -0.16 -26.67 -34.81
N VAL A 608 0.60 -27.01 -33.77
CA VAL A 608 0.94 -26.13 -32.68
C VAL A 608 2.41 -25.79 -32.70
N ARG A 609 2.75 -24.54 -32.93
CA ARG A 609 4.10 -24.03 -32.88
C ARG A 609 4.55 -23.88 -31.43
N ILE A 610 5.68 -24.49 -31.05
CA ILE A 610 6.29 -24.48 -29.72
C ILE A 610 7.77 -24.15 -29.91
N GLY A 611 8.16 -22.90 -29.68
CA GLY A 611 9.50 -22.43 -30.02
C GLY A 611 9.78 -22.58 -31.53
N ASN A 612 10.84 -23.31 -31.87
CA ASN A 612 11.25 -23.57 -33.25
C ASN A 612 10.64 -24.86 -33.84
N GLN A 613 9.76 -25.55 -33.11
CA GLN A 613 9.16 -26.80 -33.54
C GLN A 613 7.64 -26.63 -33.71
N THR A 614 7.07 -27.44 -34.60
CA THR A 614 5.63 -27.56 -34.75
C THR A 614 5.24 -29.00 -34.45
N LYS A 615 4.32 -29.20 -33.50
CA LYS A 615 3.77 -30.49 -33.10
C LYS A 615 2.34 -30.63 -33.58
N GLN A 616 2.00 -31.82 -34.08
CA GLN A 616 0.63 -32.16 -34.40
C GLN A 616 -0.07 -32.67 -33.15
N ILE A 617 -1.18 -32.03 -32.75
CA ILE A 617 -1.94 -32.40 -31.54
C ILE A 617 -3.41 -32.60 -31.91
N VAL A 618 -3.97 -33.74 -31.51
CA VAL A 618 -5.35 -34.09 -31.73
C VAL A 618 -6.12 -33.97 -30.41
N SER A 619 -7.20 -33.19 -30.41
CA SER A 619 -7.97 -32.86 -29.19
C SER A 619 -9.47 -33.08 -29.38
N GLY A 620 -10.18 -33.51 -28.34
CA GLY A 620 -11.59 -33.81 -28.32
C GLY A 620 -12.54 -32.63 -28.23
N ILE A 621 -12.18 -31.48 -28.75
CA ILE A 621 -12.83 -30.17 -28.50
C ILE A 621 -13.70 -29.66 -29.65
N ARG A 622 -13.92 -30.46 -30.70
CA ARG A 622 -14.70 -30.05 -31.89
C ARG A 622 -16.15 -29.64 -31.60
N LYS A 623 -16.70 -30.05 -30.47
CA LYS A 623 -18.05 -29.64 -30.04
C LYS A 623 -18.06 -28.18 -29.55
N TYR A 624 -16.95 -27.71 -29.05
CA TYR A 624 -16.80 -26.43 -28.33
C TYR A 624 -16.07 -25.37 -29.12
N TYR A 625 -15.23 -25.77 -30.10
CA TYR A 625 -14.43 -24.88 -30.93
C TYR A 625 -14.48 -25.24 -32.40
N SER A 626 -14.61 -24.28 -33.28
CA SER A 626 -14.41 -24.46 -34.72
C SER A 626 -12.91 -24.43 -35.08
N PRO A 627 -12.51 -25.04 -36.19
CA PRO A 627 -11.12 -24.96 -36.65
C PRO A 627 -10.60 -23.53 -36.83
N GLU A 628 -11.46 -22.63 -37.28
CA GLU A 628 -11.16 -21.23 -37.55
C GLU A 628 -10.87 -20.47 -36.25
N GLU A 629 -11.66 -20.71 -35.21
CA GLU A 629 -11.48 -20.09 -33.90
C GLU A 629 -10.22 -20.53 -33.17
N MET A 630 -9.68 -21.70 -33.54
CA MET A 630 -8.47 -22.25 -32.92
C MET A 630 -7.19 -21.58 -33.42
N VAL A 631 -7.17 -21.12 -34.66
CA VAL A 631 -5.95 -20.54 -35.26
C VAL A 631 -5.59 -19.22 -34.61
N GLY A 632 -4.33 -19.06 -34.21
CA GLY A 632 -3.81 -17.90 -33.52
C GLY A 632 -3.91 -17.94 -31.99
N LYS A 633 -4.68 -18.88 -31.40
CA LYS A 633 -4.75 -19.02 -29.94
C LYS A 633 -3.43 -19.47 -29.36
N LYS A 634 -3.06 -18.88 -28.22
CA LYS A 634 -2.00 -19.35 -27.32
C LYS A 634 -2.61 -20.34 -26.34
N VAL A 635 -2.04 -21.51 -26.21
CA VAL A 635 -2.59 -22.62 -25.43
C VAL A 635 -1.52 -23.28 -24.57
N MET A 636 -1.92 -23.86 -23.45
CA MET A 636 -1.03 -24.67 -22.62
C MET A 636 -0.93 -26.09 -23.19
N VAL A 637 0.30 -26.58 -23.34
CA VAL A 637 0.60 -27.87 -23.98
C VAL A 637 1.50 -28.71 -23.10
N LEU A 638 1.09 -29.96 -22.83
CA LEU A 638 2.00 -30.99 -22.32
C LEU A 638 2.76 -31.59 -23.51
N VAL A 639 4.06 -31.31 -23.59
CA VAL A 639 4.87 -31.51 -24.80
C VAL A 639 5.69 -32.79 -24.81
N ASN A 640 5.87 -33.45 -23.68
CA ASN A 640 6.69 -34.66 -23.54
C ASN A 640 5.89 -35.97 -23.40
N LEU A 641 4.62 -35.96 -23.79
CA LEU A 641 3.82 -37.19 -23.90
C LEU A 641 4.33 -38.08 -25.07
N LYS A 642 4.32 -39.39 -24.86
CA LYS A 642 4.56 -40.34 -25.95
C LYS A 642 3.49 -40.17 -27.04
N PRO A 643 3.89 -40.04 -28.32
CA PRO A 643 2.95 -39.89 -29.41
C PRO A 643 1.92 -41.04 -29.46
N ALA A 644 0.65 -40.68 -29.65
CA ALA A 644 -0.45 -41.64 -29.74
C ALA A 644 -1.34 -41.39 -30.96
N LYS A 645 -1.97 -42.44 -31.53
CA LYS A 645 -2.90 -42.29 -32.66
C LYS A 645 -4.33 -42.17 -32.15
N LEU A 646 -5.02 -41.09 -32.46
CA LEU A 646 -6.41 -40.83 -32.18
C LEU A 646 -7.21 -40.80 -33.49
N ALA A 647 -8.16 -41.70 -33.65
CA ALA A 647 -8.89 -41.90 -34.92
C ALA A 647 -7.99 -42.01 -36.16
N GLY A 648 -6.80 -42.62 -36.00
CA GLY A 648 -5.82 -42.84 -37.07
C GLY A 648 -4.86 -41.65 -37.33
N VAL A 649 -5.03 -40.51 -36.64
CA VAL A 649 -4.19 -39.32 -36.72
C VAL A 649 -3.23 -39.30 -35.54
N LEU A 650 -1.94 -39.03 -35.77
CA LEU A 650 -0.91 -38.99 -34.75
C LEU A 650 -1.06 -37.69 -33.89
N SER A 651 -1.06 -37.83 -32.56
CA SER A 651 -0.96 -36.72 -31.61
C SER A 651 0.38 -36.80 -30.87
N GLU A 652 1.15 -35.68 -30.86
CA GLU A 652 2.52 -35.60 -30.31
C GLU A 652 2.58 -34.81 -29.00
N GLY A 653 1.41 -34.58 -28.36
CA GLY A 653 1.25 -33.86 -27.12
C GLY A 653 -0.24 -33.75 -26.76
N MET A 654 -0.55 -32.94 -25.73
CA MET A 654 -1.92 -32.74 -25.26
C MET A 654 -2.17 -31.26 -24.98
N LEU A 655 -3.27 -30.71 -25.51
CA LEU A 655 -3.79 -29.41 -25.10
C LEU A 655 -4.50 -29.56 -23.74
N LEU A 656 -4.27 -28.63 -22.83
CA LEU A 656 -4.93 -28.61 -21.54
C LEU A 656 -6.25 -27.85 -21.63
N CYS A 657 -7.30 -28.45 -21.06
CA CYS A 657 -8.63 -27.88 -20.97
C CYS A 657 -9.16 -28.05 -19.54
N ALA A 658 -9.94 -27.07 -19.07
CA ALA A 658 -10.82 -27.23 -17.92
C ALA A 658 -12.17 -27.77 -18.41
N GLU A 659 -12.84 -28.56 -17.58
CA GLU A 659 -14.18 -29.14 -17.84
C GLU A 659 -15.10 -28.79 -16.67
N ASP A 660 -16.28 -28.24 -16.95
CA ASP A 660 -17.31 -27.95 -15.95
C ASP A 660 -18.19 -29.15 -15.63
N ALA A 661 -19.12 -28.99 -14.67
CA ALA A 661 -20.05 -30.08 -14.24
C ALA A 661 -20.99 -30.57 -15.35
N GLU A 662 -21.28 -29.75 -16.35
CA GLU A 662 -22.10 -30.05 -17.52
C GLU A 662 -21.27 -30.65 -18.66
N GLY A 663 -19.95 -30.80 -18.49
CA GLY A 663 -19.04 -31.37 -19.48
C GLY A 663 -18.66 -30.38 -20.58
N ASN A 664 -18.78 -29.07 -20.37
CA ASN A 664 -18.29 -28.09 -21.30
C ASN A 664 -16.77 -27.91 -21.10
N LEU A 665 -16.04 -27.77 -22.20
CA LEU A 665 -14.58 -27.67 -22.20
C LEU A 665 -14.10 -26.24 -22.55
N ALA A 666 -13.20 -25.70 -21.75
CA ALA A 666 -12.48 -24.44 -22.01
C ALA A 666 -10.98 -24.68 -22.12
N LEU A 667 -10.33 -24.14 -23.16
CA LEU A 667 -8.88 -24.20 -23.35
C LEU A 667 -8.19 -23.38 -22.26
N LEU A 668 -7.16 -23.93 -21.64
CA LEU A 668 -6.26 -23.16 -20.77
C LEU A 668 -5.32 -22.31 -21.64
N THR A 669 -5.37 -20.99 -21.42
CA THR A 669 -4.58 -19.99 -22.15
C THR A 669 -3.79 -19.15 -21.17
N PRO A 670 -2.60 -18.64 -21.52
CA PRO A 670 -1.92 -17.69 -20.66
C PRO A 670 -2.69 -16.36 -20.60
N GLU A 671 -2.92 -15.85 -19.39
CA GLU A 671 -3.61 -14.57 -19.14
C GLU A 671 -2.84 -13.38 -19.75
N LYS A 672 -1.52 -13.46 -19.78
CA LYS A 672 -0.64 -12.44 -20.36
C LYS A 672 0.00 -12.92 -21.66
N PRO A 673 0.33 -11.99 -22.60
CA PRO A 673 1.02 -12.36 -23.81
C PRO A 673 2.33 -13.10 -23.51
N MET A 674 2.45 -14.35 -23.97
CA MET A 674 3.64 -15.18 -23.83
C MET A 674 4.12 -15.67 -25.19
N PRO A 675 5.45 -15.77 -25.42
CA PRO A 675 5.98 -16.32 -26.65
C PRO A 675 5.68 -17.83 -26.74
N ALA A 676 5.48 -18.34 -27.96
CA ALA A 676 5.38 -19.77 -28.18
C ALA A 676 6.70 -20.45 -27.79
N GLY A 677 6.63 -21.48 -26.95
CA GLY A 677 7.79 -22.17 -26.39
C GLY A 677 8.15 -21.74 -24.96
N ALA A 678 7.48 -20.71 -24.39
CA ALA A 678 7.69 -20.33 -22.98
C ALA A 678 7.43 -21.54 -22.07
N PRO A 679 8.32 -21.88 -21.13
CA PRO A 679 8.07 -22.94 -20.16
C PRO A 679 6.92 -22.52 -19.21
N ILE A 680 6.22 -23.52 -18.67
CA ILE A 680 5.19 -23.37 -17.65
C ILE A 680 5.68 -24.18 -16.45
N GLU A 681 5.92 -23.47 -15.35
CA GLU A 681 6.49 -23.98 -14.10
C GLU A 681 5.49 -23.89 -12.96
#